data_7fc3b2deec138c8fd4ed2293cb3e4fb4
#
_entry.id   7fc3b2deec138c8fd4ed2293cb3e4fb4
#
_cell.length_a   1.000
_cell.length_b   1.000
_cell.length_c   1.000
_cell.angle_alpha   90.00
_cell.angle_beta   90.00
_cell.angle_gamma   90.00
#
_symmetry.space_group_name_H-M   'P 1'
#
loop_
_entity.id
_entity.type
_entity.pdbx_description
1 polymer ?
#
loop_
_entity_poly.entity_id
_entity_poly.type
_entity_poly.pdbx_seq_one_letter_code
_entity_poly.pdbx_strand_id
1 'polypeptide(L)'
;MEGWVLLNLDKDFKKFFPKCDFCLKDFQKQVIDNVVNNDNTLCIMPTGGGKSIIYWMSALEMQGITLVIAPLTALIAEQSIKIEEHGYQTLVLHGGVSAKKQVELLMALAKGDLTPQFIFVSPEKIATDGFFEYCLKKRKEDIKLIVIDEVHCVSQWGMSFRPFYNRIPDFLNEVYGKNNWARVLALTATLNPKELQDICYAFKITKQNIIKKDMLMRNEIQLHVQKFNNENEKEEKFWNLLEMHFDEKILVYVYRKKGDRAVEGLCQAAIERGFKAAWFHGEMTAQERMDVINKYKNGNINIIFATNAFGMGIDIPDIRVVIHFMIPESAEQYYQEVGRAARDGLGANAYLLYSNKNIEVKKTYFIDHSFPTKEKLLETYKNIGKKEGYRLLPYFENEDIQECLPYYIKSGLIRITCKGFSGISELYDINDSEILTLYESTTSHSVIRTAKVNNLEPKVFAEKVYGALVDKNIKIKKPLERWLVIEVVTTDINESQMQVMLSDIEEKKKYKYELLDYFVYLLESNVNTQHLHQEIARYLGMNKYQLNRIYQTLDGNYVRSKSEVIISNLLYNAGVRYRYEELLEYEPGSVINPDFTIYLENETKLFWEHIGMLGYEEYDDNWHKKVEIYKKYFPNQLLRTYESGSLSKDSEKIIEKILKLSSEK
;
A
#
# COMPACT_ATOMS: atom_id res chain seq x y z
N MET A 1 14.33 25.58 16.71
CA MET A 1 13.32 26.36 15.97
C MET A 1 13.98 26.72 14.65
N GLU A 2 13.88 25.84 13.67
CA GLU A 2 14.23 26.17 12.29
C GLU A 2 13.15 27.13 11.79
N GLY A 3 13.55 28.29 11.28
CA GLY A 3 12.62 29.36 10.92
C GLY A 3 11.70 28.97 9.78
N TRP A 4 10.43 29.33 9.89
CA TRP A 4 9.45 29.25 8.80
C TRP A 4 10.01 29.94 7.55
N VAL A 5 10.10 29.21 6.44
CA VAL A 5 10.48 29.76 5.15
C VAL A 5 9.22 30.30 4.49
N LEU A 6 9.19 31.62 4.25
CA LEU A 6 8.07 32.23 3.53
C LEU A 6 8.18 31.87 2.05
N LEU A 7 7.43 30.84 1.62
CA LEU A 7 7.45 30.33 0.25
C LEU A 7 6.62 31.24 -0.67
N ASN A 8 7.20 31.61 -1.80
CA ASN A 8 6.45 32.23 -2.90
C ASN A 8 6.31 31.21 -4.04
N LEU A 9 5.50 30.18 -3.79
CA LEU A 9 5.40 29.00 -4.65
C LEU A 9 5.03 29.31 -6.11
N ASP A 10 4.28 30.37 -6.38
CA ASP A 10 3.95 30.75 -7.76
C ASP A 10 5.15 31.34 -8.51
N LYS A 11 5.96 32.14 -7.81
CA LYS A 11 7.20 32.71 -8.36
C LYS A 11 8.26 31.63 -8.53
N ASP A 12 8.40 30.78 -7.52
CA ASP A 12 9.41 29.71 -7.49
C ASP A 12 9.07 28.63 -8.51
N PHE A 13 7.78 28.32 -8.72
CA PHE A 13 7.35 27.42 -9.79
C PHE A 13 7.77 27.92 -11.18
N LYS A 14 7.53 29.19 -11.48
CA LYS A 14 7.96 29.80 -12.76
C LYS A 14 9.48 29.81 -12.93
N LYS A 15 10.22 29.98 -11.83
CA LYS A 15 11.68 29.91 -11.82
C LYS A 15 12.19 28.49 -12.08
N PHE A 16 11.62 27.49 -11.43
CA PHE A 16 12.06 26.10 -11.52
C PHE A 16 11.56 25.40 -12.80
N PHE A 17 10.38 25.78 -13.28
CA PHE A 17 9.74 25.19 -14.46
C PHE A 17 9.27 26.24 -15.47
N PRO A 18 10.20 26.99 -16.06
CA PRO A 18 9.87 28.13 -16.95
C PRO A 18 9.14 27.72 -18.24
N LYS A 19 9.22 26.44 -18.62
CA LYS A 19 8.54 25.89 -19.83
C LYS A 19 7.14 25.40 -19.57
N CYS A 20 6.65 25.42 -18.30
CA CYS A 20 5.31 24.97 -17.97
C CYS A 20 4.28 26.09 -18.11
N ASP A 21 3.23 25.84 -18.89
CA ASP A 21 2.15 26.79 -19.18
C ASP A 21 1.01 26.75 -18.14
N PHE A 22 1.12 25.95 -17.09
CA PHE A 22 0.13 25.82 -16.03
C PHE A 22 0.63 26.44 -14.71
N CYS A 23 -0.28 26.63 -13.76
CA CYS A 23 0.04 27.09 -12.41
C CYS A 23 -0.22 25.98 -11.39
N LEU A 24 0.45 26.10 -10.24
CA LEU A 24 0.18 25.22 -9.10
C LEU A 24 -1.24 25.43 -8.58
N LYS A 25 -1.93 24.32 -8.29
CA LYS A 25 -3.25 24.35 -7.65
C LYS A 25 -3.09 24.61 -6.15
N ASP A 26 -4.08 25.25 -5.51
CA ASP A 26 -4.00 25.59 -4.08
C ASP A 26 -3.75 24.38 -3.19
N PHE A 27 -4.38 23.24 -3.50
CA PHE A 27 -4.11 21.98 -2.80
C PHE A 27 -2.64 21.54 -2.92
N GLN A 28 -2.04 21.68 -4.11
CA GLN A 28 -0.62 21.35 -4.31
C GLN A 28 0.28 22.27 -3.48
N LYS A 29 -0.02 23.58 -3.45
CA LYS A 29 0.69 24.56 -2.63
C LYS A 29 0.61 24.23 -1.15
N GLN A 30 -0.58 23.84 -0.66
CA GLN A 30 -0.77 23.41 0.73
C GLN A 30 0.10 22.20 1.09
N VAL A 31 0.18 21.18 0.21
CA VAL A 31 1.02 20.01 0.46
C VAL A 31 2.50 20.38 0.46
N ILE A 32 2.95 21.17 -0.52
CA ILE A 32 4.34 21.62 -0.64
C ILE A 32 4.74 22.43 0.61
N ASP A 33 3.93 23.39 1.01
CA ASP A 33 4.18 24.19 2.22
C ASP A 33 4.28 23.31 3.47
N ASN A 34 3.38 22.37 3.64
CA ASN A 34 3.40 21.45 4.79
C ASN A 34 4.67 20.57 4.79
N VAL A 35 5.09 20.05 3.65
CA VAL A 35 6.32 19.24 3.53
C VAL A 35 7.54 20.04 3.85
N VAL A 36 7.64 21.27 3.35
CA VAL A 36 8.84 22.12 3.52
C VAL A 36 8.93 22.66 4.95
N ASN A 37 7.82 23.17 5.50
CA ASN A 37 7.83 23.91 6.74
C ASN A 37 7.46 23.11 8.00
N ASN A 38 6.70 22.00 7.88
CA ASN A 38 6.18 21.29 9.07
C ASN A 38 6.89 19.96 9.32
N ASP A 39 6.32 18.83 8.82
CA ASP A 39 6.81 17.49 9.18
C ASP A 39 6.46 16.45 8.10
N ASN A 40 6.73 15.18 8.39
CA ASN A 40 6.36 14.07 7.52
C ASN A 40 4.89 14.19 7.11
N THR A 41 4.63 14.13 5.81
CA THR A 41 3.34 14.48 5.24
C THR A 41 2.79 13.30 4.43
N LEU A 42 1.50 13.01 4.61
CA LEU A 42 0.74 12.12 3.75
C LEU A 42 -0.20 12.94 2.86
N CYS A 43 0.00 12.83 1.56
CA CYS A 43 -0.88 13.43 0.57
C CYS A 43 -1.75 12.35 -0.10
N ILE A 44 -3.07 12.48 0.05
CA ILE A 44 -4.06 11.62 -0.59
C ILE A 44 -4.75 12.43 -1.68
N MET A 45 -4.48 12.08 -2.94
CA MET A 45 -5.08 12.77 -4.08
C MET A 45 -5.26 11.84 -5.28
N PRO A 46 -6.33 11.99 -6.06
CA PRO A 46 -6.62 11.14 -7.22
C PRO A 46 -5.47 11.05 -8.22
N THR A 47 -5.45 9.97 -8.99
CA THR A 47 -4.57 9.83 -10.16
C THR A 47 -4.82 10.98 -11.15
N GLY A 48 -3.77 11.45 -11.82
CA GLY A 48 -3.87 12.63 -12.70
C GLY A 48 -3.94 13.98 -11.97
N GLY A 49 -3.98 14.01 -10.64
CA GLY A 49 -4.00 15.24 -9.84
C GLY A 49 -2.69 16.02 -9.82
N GLY A 50 -1.60 15.49 -10.38
CA GLY A 50 -0.28 16.13 -10.42
C GLY A 50 0.56 15.82 -9.18
N LYS A 51 0.57 14.58 -8.69
CA LYS A 51 1.45 14.12 -7.59
C LYS A 51 2.92 14.43 -7.85
N SER A 52 3.38 14.25 -9.09
CA SER A 52 4.79 14.47 -9.45
C SER A 52 5.23 15.91 -9.22
N ILE A 53 4.43 16.89 -9.60
CA ILE A 53 4.81 18.31 -9.42
C ILE A 53 4.91 18.69 -7.94
N ILE A 54 4.15 18.03 -7.05
CA ILE A 54 4.24 18.27 -5.61
C ILE A 54 5.65 17.91 -5.11
N TYR A 55 6.12 16.67 -5.39
CA TYR A 55 7.44 16.30 -4.88
C TYR A 55 8.59 16.96 -5.65
N TRP A 56 8.42 17.32 -6.93
CA TRP A 56 9.42 18.10 -7.65
C TRP A 56 9.62 19.48 -6.99
N MET A 57 8.53 20.19 -6.73
CA MET A 57 8.59 21.48 -6.06
C MET A 57 9.15 21.36 -4.65
N SER A 58 8.64 20.42 -3.84
CA SER A 58 9.16 20.21 -2.47
C SER A 58 10.66 19.92 -2.47
N ALA A 59 11.16 19.11 -3.41
CA ALA A 59 12.57 18.80 -3.57
C ALA A 59 13.42 20.04 -3.85
N LEU A 60 12.96 20.89 -4.76
CA LEU A 60 13.69 22.08 -5.19
C LEU A 60 13.68 23.19 -4.12
N GLU A 61 12.58 23.31 -3.38
CA GLU A 61 12.50 24.24 -2.23
C GLU A 61 13.42 23.80 -1.08
N MET A 62 13.51 22.50 -0.81
CA MET A 62 14.32 21.97 0.29
C MET A 62 15.84 21.94 -0.01
N GLN A 63 16.24 22.13 -1.26
CA GLN A 63 17.63 22.21 -1.70
C GLN A 63 18.52 21.07 -1.18
N GLY A 64 18.58 19.98 -1.90
CA GLY A 64 19.37 18.80 -1.58
C GLY A 64 19.02 17.61 -2.46
N ILE A 65 19.43 16.43 -2.04
CA ILE A 65 19.08 15.20 -2.73
C ILE A 65 17.69 14.76 -2.28
N THR A 66 16.86 14.39 -3.24
CA THR A 66 15.55 13.75 -2.98
C THR A 66 15.60 12.29 -3.38
N LEU A 67 15.32 11.40 -2.43
CA LEU A 67 15.17 9.97 -2.67
C LEU A 67 13.71 9.66 -3.03
N VAL A 68 13.45 9.24 -4.27
CA VAL A 68 12.10 8.88 -4.74
C VAL A 68 11.99 7.36 -4.85
N ILE A 69 11.12 6.79 -4.04
CA ILE A 69 10.82 5.36 -4.00
C ILE A 69 9.49 5.14 -4.73
N ALA A 70 9.53 4.44 -5.87
CA ALA A 70 8.35 4.22 -6.70
C ALA A 70 8.25 2.76 -7.18
N PRO A 71 7.02 2.21 -7.39
CA PRO A 71 6.81 0.77 -7.52
C PRO A 71 7.18 0.19 -8.89
N LEU A 72 7.35 1.00 -9.92
CA LEU A 72 7.50 0.54 -11.30
C LEU A 72 8.67 1.19 -12.02
N THR A 73 9.50 0.36 -12.62
CA THR A 73 10.65 0.79 -13.42
C THR A 73 10.26 1.72 -14.59
N ALA A 74 9.11 1.46 -15.24
CA ALA A 74 8.62 2.30 -16.33
C ALA A 74 8.22 3.70 -15.85
N LEU A 75 7.54 3.79 -14.70
CA LEU A 75 7.17 5.06 -14.09
C LEU A 75 8.41 5.86 -13.66
N ILE A 76 9.38 5.19 -13.03
CA ILE A 76 10.66 5.78 -12.66
C ILE A 76 11.36 6.39 -13.88
N ALA A 77 11.45 5.62 -14.99
CA ALA A 77 12.07 6.07 -16.21
C ALA A 77 11.34 7.28 -16.85
N GLU A 78 10.01 7.25 -16.89
CA GLU A 78 9.21 8.36 -17.39
C GLU A 78 9.38 9.64 -16.55
N GLN A 79 9.32 9.52 -15.23
CA GLN A 79 9.48 10.66 -14.32
C GLN A 79 10.89 11.25 -14.37
N SER A 80 11.93 10.43 -14.50
CA SER A 80 13.31 10.91 -14.63
C SER A 80 13.52 11.69 -15.92
N ILE A 81 13.01 11.19 -17.06
CA ILE A 81 13.11 11.88 -18.35
C ILE A 81 12.41 13.25 -18.25
N LYS A 82 11.19 13.30 -17.73
CA LYS A 82 10.43 14.54 -17.60
C LYS A 82 11.16 15.60 -16.76
N ILE A 83 11.77 15.21 -15.64
CA ILE A 83 12.49 16.17 -14.80
C ILE A 83 13.84 16.60 -15.42
N GLU A 84 14.51 15.70 -16.15
CA GLU A 84 15.72 16.00 -16.90
C GLU A 84 15.48 16.99 -18.04
N GLU A 85 14.32 16.97 -18.70
CA GLU A 85 13.90 17.96 -19.70
C GLU A 85 13.82 19.39 -19.13
N HIS A 86 13.65 19.51 -17.82
CA HIS A 86 13.71 20.79 -17.09
C HIS A 86 15.13 21.16 -16.61
N GLY A 87 16.14 20.33 -16.92
CA GLY A 87 17.56 20.61 -16.62
C GLY A 87 18.04 20.09 -15.27
N TYR A 88 17.27 19.25 -14.57
CA TYR A 88 17.65 18.67 -13.28
C TYR A 88 18.34 17.32 -13.45
N GLN A 89 19.41 17.10 -12.69
CA GLN A 89 20.17 15.86 -12.76
C GLN A 89 19.48 14.76 -11.95
N THR A 90 19.35 13.59 -12.58
CA THR A 90 18.78 12.40 -11.92
C THR A 90 19.80 11.26 -11.82
N LEU A 91 19.62 10.42 -10.81
CA LEU A 91 20.24 9.10 -10.70
C LEU A 91 19.16 8.03 -10.68
N VAL A 92 19.10 7.23 -11.75
CA VAL A 92 18.06 6.21 -11.90
C VAL A 92 18.67 4.82 -11.75
N LEU A 93 18.17 4.06 -10.77
CA LEU A 93 18.67 2.74 -10.41
C LEU A 93 17.60 1.67 -10.68
N HIS A 94 17.52 1.20 -11.92
CA HIS A 94 16.58 0.15 -12.34
C HIS A 94 17.24 -0.90 -13.24
N GLY A 95 16.53 -1.98 -13.56
CA GLY A 95 17.04 -3.11 -14.33
C GLY A 95 17.47 -2.82 -15.77
N GLY A 96 17.12 -1.67 -16.35
CA GLY A 96 17.59 -1.22 -17.67
C GLY A 96 19.01 -0.64 -17.68
N VAL A 97 19.58 -0.32 -16.51
CA VAL A 97 20.96 0.13 -16.37
C VAL A 97 21.84 -1.06 -16.01
N SER A 98 22.95 -1.27 -16.72
CA SER A 98 23.84 -2.40 -16.44
C SER A 98 24.35 -2.36 -15.00
N ALA A 99 24.47 -3.52 -14.35
CA ALA A 99 24.89 -3.61 -12.97
C ALA A 99 26.27 -2.98 -12.69
N LYS A 100 27.21 -3.09 -13.67
CA LYS A 100 28.53 -2.42 -13.61
C LYS A 100 28.35 -0.89 -13.55
N LYS A 101 27.52 -0.34 -14.41
CA LYS A 101 27.25 1.11 -14.44
C LYS A 101 26.59 1.60 -13.16
N GLN A 102 25.67 0.79 -12.59
CA GLN A 102 25.06 1.13 -11.29
C GLN A 102 26.10 1.21 -10.16
N VAL A 103 27.05 0.26 -10.11
CA VAL A 103 28.16 0.31 -9.12
C VAL A 103 29.01 1.55 -9.30
N GLU A 104 29.38 1.92 -10.52
CA GLU A 104 30.15 3.15 -10.79
C GLU A 104 29.43 4.41 -10.34
N LEU A 105 28.14 4.51 -10.64
CA LEU A 105 27.30 5.65 -10.23
C LEU A 105 27.16 5.73 -8.71
N LEU A 106 26.98 4.60 -8.03
CA LEU A 106 26.89 4.54 -6.57
C LEU A 106 28.21 4.91 -5.90
N MET A 107 29.35 4.50 -6.44
CA MET A 107 30.67 4.93 -5.96
C MET A 107 30.84 6.44 -6.10
N ALA A 108 30.47 7.04 -7.25
CA ALA A 108 30.52 8.46 -7.48
C ALA A 108 29.57 9.23 -6.52
N LEU A 109 28.38 8.71 -6.28
CA LEU A 109 27.45 9.24 -5.30
C LEU A 109 28.09 9.24 -3.89
N ALA A 110 28.60 8.10 -3.43
CA ALA A 110 29.17 7.95 -2.09
C ALA A 110 30.38 8.90 -1.84
N LYS A 111 31.17 9.18 -2.87
CA LYS A 111 32.32 10.11 -2.82
C LYS A 111 31.92 11.58 -2.89
N GLY A 112 30.72 11.89 -3.34
CA GLY A 112 30.29 13.26 -3.61
C GLY A 112 30.67 13.78 -5.01
N ASP A 113 31.24 12.93 -5.86
CA ASP A 113 31.55 13.25 -7.27
C ASP A 113 30.27 13.40 -8.12
N LEU A 114 29.17 12.78 -7.66
CA LEU A 114 27.84 12.87 -8.23
C LEU A 114 26.85 13.36 -7.16
N THR A 115 26.17 14.47 -7.42
CA THR A 115 25.17 15.05 -6.52
C THR A 115 23.88 15.34 -7.30
N PRO A 116 23.06 14.30 -7.57
CA PRO A 116 21.83 14.47 -8.31
C PRO A 116 20.76 15.14 -7.43
N GLN A 117 19.86 15.92 -8.03
CA GLN A 117 18.67 16.43 -7.32
C GLN A 117 17.70 15.31 -6.97
N PHE A 118 17.61 14.28 -7.81
CA PHE A 118 16.70 13.16 -7.60
C PHE A 118 17.40 11.81 -7.74
N ILE A 119 17.19 10.91 -6.79
CA ILE A 119 17.56 9.50 -6.88
C ILE A 119 16.27 8.69 -6.99
N PHE A 120 16.04 8.05 -8.11
CA PHE A 120 14.89 7.17 -8.33
C PHE A 120 15.27 5.71 -8.09
N VAL A 121 14.50 5.02 -7.24
CA VAL A 121 14.78 3.64 -6.85
C VAL A 121 13.50 2.84 -6.65
N SER A 122 13.56 1.53 -6.95
CA SER A 122 12.47 0.62 -6.65
C SER A 122 12.57 0.06 -5.21
N PRO A 123 11.44 -0.33 -4.60
CA PRO A 123 11.43 -0.98 -3.29
C PRO A 123 12.23 -2.28 -3.24
N GLU A 124 12.26 -3.04 -4.35
CA GLU A 124 13.05 -4.27 -4.48
C GLU A 124 14.55 -4.00 -4.28
N LYS A 125 15.04 -2.92 -4.86
CA LYS A 125 16.45 -2.53 -4.69
C LYS A 125 16.75 -2.14 -3.25
N ILE A 126 15.88 -1.37 -2.61
CA ILE A 126 15.98 -1.01 -1.19
C ILE A 126 16.02 -2.25 -0.30
N ALA A 127 15.18 -3.23 -0.60
CA ALA A 127 15.08 -4.45 0.20
C ALA A 127 16.29 -5.38 0.09
N THR A 128 17.08 -5.29 -0.99
CA THR A 128 18.05 -6.34 -1.35
C THR A 128 19.45 -5.87 -1.71
N ASP A 129 19.67 -4.56 -1.89
CA ASP A 129 20.97 -4.01 -2.29
C ASP A 129 21.66 -3.30 -1.11
N GLY A 130 22.56 -4.03 -0.43
CA GLY A 130 23.32 -3.48 0.69
C GLY A 130 24.38 -2.46 0.27
N PHE A 131 24.90 -2.53 -0.95
CA PHE A 131 25.85 -1.54 -1.46
C PHE A 131 25.18 -0.20 -1.73
N PHE A 132 23.96 -0.22 -2.28
CA PHE A 132 23.14 0.98 -2.39
C PHE A 132 22.87 1.61 -1.01
N GLU A 133 22.47 0.80 -0.03
CA GLU A 133 22.24 1.26 1.35
C GLU A 133 23.49 1.91 1.94
N TYR A 134 24.66 1.27 1.78
CA TYR A 134 25.94 1.79 2.23
C TYR A 134 26.29 3.14 1.61
N CYS A 135 26.12 3.27 0.29
CA CYS A 135 26.41 4.51 -0.43
C CYS A 135 25.49 5.66 0.00
N LEU A 136 24.19 5.38 0.20
CA LEU A 136 23.24 6.37 0.72
C LEU A 136 23.59 6.80 2.15
N LYS A 137 24.02 5.86 2.99
CA LYS A 137 24.43 6.16 4.38
C LYS A 137 25.60 7.16 4.43
N LYS A 138 26.51 7.14 3.44
CA LYS A 138 27.59 8.13 3.29
C LYS A 138 27.10 9.53 2.93
N ARG A 139 25.92 9.62 2.30
CA ARG A 139 25.33 10.90 1.83
C ARG A 139 24.02 11.24 2.55
N LYS A 140 23.72 10.64 3.70
CA LYS A 140 22.45 10.80 4.41
C LYS A 140 22.15 12.25 4.79
N GLU A 141 23.17 13.06 5.10
CA GLU A 141 23.01 14.46 5.47
C GLU A 141 22.62 15.36 4.28
N ASP A 142 22.94 14.93 3.05
CA ASP A 142 22.59 15.65 1.83
C ASP A 142 21.18 15.33 1.35
N ILE A 143 20.60 14.21 1.80
CA ILE A 143 19.24 13.81 1.46
C ILE A 143 18.27 14.57 2.37
N LYS A 144 17.48 15.46 1.77
CA LYS A 144 16.55 16.33 2.51
C LYS A 144 15.12 15.81 2.46
N LEU A 145 14.75 15.11 1.39
CA LEU A 145 13.40 14.61 1.18
C LEU A 145 13.42 13.14 0.76
N ILE A 146 12.53 12.37 1.35
CA ILE A 146 12.21 10.99 0.97
C ILE A 146 10.78 10.97 0.46
N VAL A 147 10.59 10.65 -0.81
CA VAL A 147 9.27 10.52 -1.44
C VAL A 147 8.92 9.04 -1.56
N ILE A 148 7.74 8.67 -1.09
CA ILE A 148 7.22 7.32 -1.23
C ILE A 148 5.97 7.40 -2.08
N ASP A 149 6.12 7.08 -3.36
CA ASP A 149 4.98 7.04 -4.28
C ASP A 149 4.20 5.73 -4.15
N GLU A 150 2.89 5.80 -4.35
CA GLU A 150 1.95 4.69 -4.16
C GLU A 150 2.12 4.01 -2.78
N VAL A 151 2.20 4.83 -1.73
CA VAL A 151 2.48 4.36 -0.36
C VAL A 151 1.46 3.34 0.18
N HIS A 152 0.26 3.25 -0.41
CA HIS A 152 -0.72 2.21 -0.08
C HIS A 152 -0.16 0.78 -0.23
N CYS A 153 0.87 0.59 -1.07
CA CYS A 153 1.54 -0.71 -1.22
C CYS A 153 2.30 -1.16 0.06
N VAL A 154 2.51 -0.28 1.04
CA VAL A 154 3.16 -0.62 2.32
C VAL A 154 2.25 -1.47 3.20
N SER A 155 0.96 -1.18 3.20
CA SER A 155 0.03 -1.83 4.12
C SER A 155 -0.27 -3.28 3.70
N GLN A 156 -0.14 -4.18 4.65
CA GLN A 156 -0.49 -5.60 4.46
C GLN A 156 -2.01 -5.82 4.34
N TRP A 157 -2.80 -4.82 4.68
CA TRP A 157 -4.27 -4.83 4.58
C TRP A 157 -4.76 -4.39 3.20
N GLY A 158 -3.87 -3.78 2.39
CA GLY A 158 -4.21 -3.29 1.06
C GLY A 158 -4.27 -4.39 0.00
N MET A 159 -5.02 -4.11 -1.06
CA MET A 159 -5.15 -4.99 -2.22
C MET A 159 -3.89 -5.01 -3.08
N SER A 160 -3.11 -3.95 -3.02
CA SER A 160 -1.87 -3.75 -3.79
C SER A 160 -0.62 -4.00 -2.97
N PHE A 161 -0.73 -4.75 -1.87
CA PHE A 161 0.41 -5.04 -1.00
C PHE A 161 1.61 -5.59 -1.76
N ARG A 162 2.77 -5.00 -1.50
CA ARG A 162 4.07 -5.43 -2.04
C ARG A 162 5.05 -5.65 -0.89
N PRO A 163 5.53 -6.88 -0.69
CA PRO A 163 6.40 -7.21 0.46
C PRO A 163 7.62 -6.32 0.61
N PHE A 164 8.15 -5.81 -0.50
CA PHE A 164 9.33 -4.93 -0.50
C PHE A 164 9.06 -3.54 0.08
N TYR A 165 7.82 -3.02 -0.03
CA TYR A 165 7.45 -1.74 0.57
C TYR A 165 7.50 -1.78 2.09
N ASN A 166 7.21 -2.91 2.71
CA ASN A 166 7.33 -3.10 4.17
C ASN A 166 8.75 -2.95 4.68
N ARG A 167 9.76 -3.07 3.81
CA ARG A 167 11.16 -2.93 4.18
C ARG A 167 11.64 -1.48 4.18
N ILE A 168 10.83 -0.53 3.70
CA ILE A 168 11.21 0.88 3.63
C ILE A 168 11.50 1.47 5.02
N PRO A 169 10.65 1.31 6.04
CA PRO A 169 10.93 1.82 7.38
C PRO A 169 12.23 1.25 7.99
N ASP A 170 12.48 -0.06 7.81
CA ASP A 170 13.71 -0.70 8.28
C ASP A 170 14.93 -0.14 7.57
N PHE A 171 14.86 0.02 6.24
CA PHE A 171 15.91 0.64 5.45
C PHE A 171 16.20 2.08 5.90
N LEU A 172 15.19 2.88 6.17
CA LEU A 172 15.37 4.23 6.67
C LEU A 172 16.02 4.23 8.07
N ASN A 173 15.65 3.29 8.92
CA ASN A 173 16.32 3.12 10.22
C ASN A 173 17.79 2.71 10.08
N GLU A 174 18.14 1.89 9.08
CA GLU A 174 19.53 1.49 8.81
C GLU A 174 20.37 2.66 8.29
N VAL A 175 19.80 3.49 7.42
CA VAL A 175 20.50 4.64 6.82
C VAL A 175 20.67 5.78 7.82
N TYR A 176 19.62 6.14 8.54
CA TYR A 176 19.59 7.37 9.36
C TYR A 176 19.68 7.11 10.87
N GLY A 177 19.36 5.89 11.31
CA GLY A 177 19.08 5.60 12.71
C GLY A 177 17.60 5.79 13.07
N LYS A 178 17.17 5.20 14.18
CA LYS A 178 15.79 5.32 14.65
C LYS A 178 15.45 6.79 14.93
N ASN A 179 14.31 7.25 14.43
CA ASN A 179 13.76 8.59 14.67
C ASN A 179 14.55 9.79 14.11
N ASN A 180 15.50 9.57 13.23
CA ASN A 180 16.33 10.65 12.67
C ASN A 180 16.30 10.69 11.12
N TRP A 181 15.14 10.37 10.53
CA TRP A 181 15.00 10.33 9.07
C TRP A 181 14.96 11.74 8.48
N ALA A 182 15.38 11.86 7.22
CA ALA A 182 15.03 13.01 6.42
C ALA A 182 13.50 13.13 6.26
N ARG A 183 13.00 14.29 5.88
CA ARG A 183 11.56 14.55 5.72
C ARG A 183 10.92 13.53 4.79
N VAL A 184 9.73 13.01 5.14
CA VAL A 184 9.00 12.04 4.34
C VAL A 184 7.77 12.68 3.72
N LEU A 185 7.62 12.52 2.41
CA LEU A 185 6.40 12.79 1.66
C LEU A 185 5.83 11.47 1.12
N ALA A 186 4.76 11.01 1.70
CA ALA A 186 4.03 9.83 1.28
C ALA A 186 2.87 10.21 0.35
N LEU A 187 2.79 9.59 -0.82
CA LEU A 187 1.82 9.92 -1.87
C LEU A 187 0.97 8.69 -2.22
N THR A 188 -0.34 8.90 -2.34
CA THR A 188 -1.26 7.86 -2.83
C THR A 188 -2.53 8.46 -3.42
N ALA A 189 -3.27 7.65 -4.19
CA ALA A 189 -4.57 8.05 -4.72
C ALA A 189 -5.70 7.77 -3.73
N THR A 190 -5.68 6.63 -3.08
CA THR A 190 -6.73 6.15 -2.17
C THR A 190 -6.12 5.40 -1.00
N LEU A 191 -6.81 5.40 0.12
CA LEU A 191 -6.48 4.58 1.29
C LEU A 191 -7.77 4.16 1.99
N ASN A 192 -7.83 2.90 2.40
CA ASN A 192 -8.78 2.49 3.40
C ASN A 192 -8.29 2.88 4.82
N PRO A 193 -9.15 2.87 5.84
CA PRO A 193 -8.76 3.31 7.18
C PRO A 193 -7.67 2.47 7.86
N LYS A 194 -7.57 1.16 7.60
CA LYS A 194 -6.47 0.34 8.13
C LYS A 194 -5.15 0.69 7.46
N GLU A 195 -5.14 0.82 6.13
CA GLU A 195 -3.96 1.30 5.39
C GLU A 195 -3.49 2.66 5.89
N LEU A 196 -4.41 3.60 6.10
CA LEU A 196 -4.10 4.93 6.62
C LEU A 196 -3.38 4.85 7.98
N GLN A 197 -3.86 4.01 8.89
CA GLN A 197 -3.24 3.82 10.19
C GLN A 197 -1.84 3.22 10.09
N ASP A 198 -1.67 2.16 9.29
CA ASP A 198 -0.38 1.50 9.08
C ASP A 198 0.66 2.48 8.53
N ILE A 199 0.28 3.25 7.52
CA ILE A 199 1.16 4.23 6.88
C ILE A 199 1.55 5.34 7.85
N CYS A 200 0.58 5.89 8.58
CA CYS A 200 0.86 6.92 9.58
C CYS A 200 1.81 6.42 10.66
N TYR A 201 1.62 5.18 11.13
CA TYR A 201 2.50 4.56 12.11
C TYR A 201 3.90 4.30 11.54
N ALA A 202 3.98 3.68 10.34
CA ALA A 202 5.24 3.31 9.70
C ALA A 202 6.13 4.52 9.38
N PHE A 203 5.54 5.64 8.95
CA PHE A 203 6.26 6.84 8.53
C PHE A 203 6.13 8.01 9.51
N LYS A 204 5.61 7.76 10.72
CA LYS A 204 5.51 8.76 11.80
C LYS A 204 4.76 10.03 11.37
N ILE A 205 3.68 9.86 10.62
CA ILE A 205 2.87 10.97 10.13
C ILE A 205 1.78 11.26 11.14
N THR A 206 1.73 12.48 11.62
CA THR A 206 0.69 12.93 12.57
C THR A 206 -0.61 13.26 11.83
N LYS A 207 -1.74 13.21 12.53
CA LYS A 207 -3.07 13.45 11.94
C LYS A 207 -3.17 14.81 11.23
N GLN A 208 -2.53 15.84 11.76
CA GLN A 208 -2.53 17.19 11.19
C GLN A 208 -1.76 17.29 9.87
N ASN A 209 -0.84 16.35 9.60
CA ASN A 209 -0.03 16.29 8.39
C ASN A 209 -0.59 15.32 7.34
N ILE A 210 -1.84 14.89 7.52
CA ILE A 210 -2.60 14.17 6.50
C ILE A 210 -3.37 15.19 5.69
N ILE A 211 -2.92 15.45 4.46
CA ILE A 211 -3.57 16.38 3.55
C ILE A 211 -4.31 15.57 2.49
N LYS A 212 -5.63 15.63 2.56
CA LYS A 212 -6.51 14.89 1.69
C LYS A 212 -7.25 15.86 0.78
N LYS A 213 -7.12 15.66 -0.52
CA LYS A 213 -8.00 16.31 -1.47
C LYS A 213 -9.34 15.60 -1.44
N ASP A 214 -10.42 16.38 -1.35
CA ASP A 214 -11.75 15.81 -1.53
C ASP A 214 -11.78 15.01 -2.81
N MET A 215 -12.24 13.75 -2.72
CA MET A 215 -12.31 12.88 -3.89
C MET A 215 -13.17 13.58 -4.92
N LEU A 216 -12.53 14.04 -5.98
CA LEU A 216 -13.25 14.56 -7.13
C LEU A 216 -14.03 13.39 -7.71
N MET A 217 -15.35 13.46 -7.58
CA MET A 217 -16.21 12.58 -8.35
C MET A 217 -15.86 12.78 -9.81
N ARG A 218 -15.48 11.70 -10.48
CA ARG A 218 -15.18 11.68 -11.90
C ARG A 218 -16.51 11.67 -12.66
N ASN A 219 -17.25 12.81 -12.58
CA ASN A 219 -18.60 12.95 -13.16
C ASN A 219 -18.60 12.76 -14.67
N GLU A 220 -17.46 12.93 -15.33
CA GLU A 220 -17.25 12.64 -16.74
C GLU A 220 -17.26 11.13 -17.07
N ILE A 221 -17.19 10.25 -16.06
CA ILE A 221 -17.26 8.79 -16.25
C ILE A 221 -18.63 8.30 -15.81
N GLN A 222 -19.39 7.72 -16.73
CA GLN A 222 -20.68 7.09 -16.40
C GLN A 222 -20.46 5.65 -15.95
N LEU A 223 -20.94 5.30 -14.74
CA LEU A 223 -20.83 3.94 -14.20
C LEU A 223 -22.07 3.12 -14.57
N HIS A 224 -21.87 1.97 -15.18
CA HIS A 224 -22.91 1.00 -15.53
C HIS A 224 -22.62 -0.31 -14.82
N VAL A 225 -23.49 -0.72 -13.90
CA VAL A 225 -23.32 -1.96 -13.12
C VAL A 225 -24.44 -2.92 -13.48
N GLN A 226 -24.07 -4.14 -13.83
CA GLN A 226 -25.05 -5.18 -14.16
C GLN A 226 -24.66 -6.52 -13.53
N LYS A 227 -25.56 -7.08 -12.74
CA LYS A 227 -25.44 -8.43 -12.17
C LYS A 227 -26.15 -9.44 -13.09
N PHE A 228 -25.51 -10.59 -13.33
CA PHE A 228 -26.00 -11.65 -14.17
C PHE A 228 -26.22 -12.92 -13.36
N ASN A 229 -27.24 -13.70 -13.75
CA ASN A 229 -27.52 -14.99 -13.17
C ASN A 229 -26.65 -16.12 -13.75
N ASN A 230 -26.23 -15.97 -15.01
CA ASN A 230 -25.34 -16.91 -15.68
C ASN A 230 -24.24 -16.24 -16.47
N GLU A 231 -23.13 -16.97 -16.69
CA GLU A 231 -21.94 -16.47 -17.35
C GLU A 231 -22.11 -16.29 -18.87
N ASN A 232 -23.06 -17.00 -19.52
CA ASN A 232 -23.25 -16.89 -20.96
C ASN A 232 -23.98 -15.57 -21.32
N GLU A 233 -25.01 -15.20 -20.56
CA GLU A 233 -25.71 -13.90 -20.73
C GLU A 233 -24.73 -12.73 -20.46
N LYS A 234 -23.85 -12.88 -19.46
CA LYS A 234 -22.82 -11.89 -19.20
C LYS A 234 -21.84 -11.75 -20.35
N GLU A 235 -21.42 -12.88 -20.94
CA GLU A 235 -20.50 -12.89 -22.08
C GLU A 235 -21.17 -12.33 -23.35
N GLU A 236 -22.43 -12.64 -23.61
CA GLU A 236 -23.19 -12.05 -24.71
C GLU A 236 -23.26 -10.51 -24.55
N LYS A 237 -23.62 -10.04 -23.36
CA LYS A 237 -23.64 -8.60 -23.08
C LYS A 237 -22.28 -7.96 -23.27
N PHE A 238 -21.21 -8.65 -22.87
CA PHE A 238 -19.85 -8.18 -23.05
C PHE A 238 -19.49 -7.98 -24.52
N TRP A 239 -19.78 -8.97 -25.38
CA TRP A 239 -19.52 -8.86 -26.82
C TRP A 239 -20.32 -7.72 -27.46
N ASN A 240 -21.58 -7.57 -27.09
CA ASN A 240 -22.45 -6.47 -27.56
C ASN A 240 -21.88 -5.10 -27.15
N LEU A 241 -21.25 -4.98 -25.96
CA LEU A 241 -20.57 -3.75 -25.56
C LEU A 241 -19.34 -3.45 -26.40
N LEU A 242 -18.53 -4.44 -26.74
CA LEU A 242 -17.38 -4.25 -27.63
C LEU A 242 -17.80 -3.80 -29.02
N GLU A 243 -18.90 -4.34 -29.56
CA GLU A 243 -19.48 -3.93 -30.85
C GLU A 243 -20.04 -2.49 -30.79
N MET A 244 -20.71 -2.13 -29.70
CA MET A 244 -21.27 -0.78 -29.51
C MET A 244 -20.16 0.29 -29.48
N HIS A 245 -19.00 -0.03 -28.94
CA HIS A 245 -17.86 0.88 -28.76
C HIS A 245 -16.69 0.57 -29.71
N PHE A 246 -16.98 0.00 -30.89
CA PHE A 246 -15.98 -0.55 -31.81
C PHE A 246 -14.84 0.41 -32.17
N ASP A 247 -15.14 1.69 -32.34
CA ASP A 247 -14.16 2.72 -32.72
C ASP A 247 -13.47 3.42 -31.52
N GLU A 248 -13.83 3.05 -30.30
CA GLU A 248 -13.32 3.69 -29.09
C GLU A 248 -12.13 2.94 -28.49
N LYS A 249 -11.31 3.62 -27.70
CA LYS A 249 -10.29 2.96 -26.89
C LYS A 249 -10.93 2.30 -25.68
N ILE A 250 -10.81 0.96 -25.60
CA ILE A 250 -11.42 0.12 -24.59
C ILE A 250 -10.34 -0.57 -23.75
N LEU A 251 -10.50 -0.55 -22.43
CA LEU A 251 -9.70 -1.30 -21.49
C LEU A 251 -10.60 -2.33 -20.78
N VAL A 252 -10.27 -3.61 -20.93
CA VAL A 252 -11.03 -4.74 -20.33
C VAL A 252 -10.24 -5.39 -19.21
N TYR A 253 -10.76 -5.38 -17.99
CA TYR A 253 -10.19 -6.07 -16.83
C TYR A 253 -10.78 -7.49 -16.67
N VAL A 254 -9.90 -8.50 -16.66
CA VAL A 254 -10.26 -9.94 -16.63
C VAL A 254 -9.40 -10.68 -15.60
N TYR A 255 -8.84 -10.31 -14.66
CA TYR A 255 -8.02 -10.87 -13.57
C TYR A 255 -7.39 -12.29 -13.75
N ARG A 256 -7.85 -13.15 -14.64
CA ARG A 256 -7.27 -14.46 -14.98
C ARG A 256 -6.44 -14.38 -16.26
N LYS A 257 -5.28 -15.06 -16.30
CA LYS A 257 -4.34 -14.97 -17.43
C LYS A 257 -4.73 -15.92 -18.57
N LYS A 258 -4.93 -17.22 -18.26
CA LYS A 258 -5.15 -18.31 -19.23
C LYS A 258 -6.52 -18.97 -19.07
N GLY A 259 -7.09 -19.40 -20.17
CA GLY A 259 -8.42 -20.02 -20.29
C GLY A 259 -9.33 -19.21 -21.22
N ASP A 260 -10.43 -19.80 -21.66
CA ASP A 260 -11.32 -19.19 -22.65
C ASP A 260 -11.91 -17.85 -22.19
N ARG A 261 -12.29 -17.73 -20.92
CA ARG A 261 -12.78 -16.51 -20.28
C ARG A 261 -11.69 -15.79 -19.48
N ALA A 262 -10.48 -15.79 -19.99
CA ALA A 262 -9.32 -15.15 -19.41
C ALA A 262 -8.74 -14.12 -20.38
N VAL A 263 -7.72 -13.38 -19.96
CA VAL A 263 -7.10 -12.29 -20.74
C VAL A 263 -6.68 -12.75 -22.15
N GLU A 264 -5.95 -13.88 -22.24
CA GLU A 264 -5.47 -14.38 -23.54
C GLU A 264 -6.61 -14.94 -24.40
N GLY A 265 -7.54 -15.73 -23.81
CA GLY A 265 -8.64 -16.35 -24.55
C GLY A 265 -9.66 -15.33 -25.07
N LEU A 266 -10.10 -14.39 -24.24
CA LEU A 266 -11.01 -13.33 -24.68
C LEU A 266 -10.38 -12.39 -25.71
N CYS A 267 -9.07 -12.09 -25.57
CA CYS A 267 -8.35 -11.32 -26.57
C CYS A 267 -8.28 -12.04 -27.90
N GLN A 268 -7.96 -13.33 -27.91
CA GLN A 268 -7.92 -14.13 -29.13
C GLN A 268 -9.31 -14.20 -29.79
N ALA A 269 -10.37 -14.44 -29.02
CA ALA A 269 -11.74 -14.43 -29.51
C ALA A 269 -12.17 -13.06 -30.08
N ALA A 270 -11.67 -11.95 -29.52
CA ALA A 270 -11.89 -10.62 -30.05
C ALA A 270 -11.19 -10.43 -31.41
N ILE A 271 -9.93 -10.87 -31.53
CA ILE A 271 -9.17 -10.80 -32.79
C ILE A 271 -9.88 -11.62 -33.88
N GLU A 272 -10.38 -12.81 -33.56
CA GLU A 272 -11.14 -13.65 -34.50
C GLU A 272 -12.46 -12.99 -34.95
N ARG A 273 -13.05 -12.12 -34.13
CA ARG A 273 -14.21 -11.29 -34.48
C ARG A 273 -13.86 -9.99 -35.22
N GLY A 274 -12.58 -9.76 -35.53
CA GLY A 274 -12.10 -8.61 -36.29
C GLY A 274 -11.75 -7.37 -35.46
N PHE A 275 -11.72 -7.46 -34.14
CA PHE A 275 -11.27 -6.38 -33.28
C PHE A 275 -9.74 -6.22 -33.27
N LYS A 276 -9.26 -4.98 -33.18
CA LYS A 276 -7.83 -4.67 -33.05
C LYS A 276 -7.45 -4.73 -31.55
N ALA A 277 -7.15 -5.91 -31.05
CA ALA A 277 -6.94 -6.16 -29.63
C ALA A 277 -5.53 -6.68 -29.30
N ALA A 278 -5.12 -6.52 -28.04
CA ALA A 278 -3.96 -7.16 -27.46
C ALA A 278 -4.23 -7.50 -25.99
N TRP A 279 -3.44 -8.44 -25.44
CA TRP A 279 -3.46 -8.76 -24.01
C TRP A 279 -2.32 -8.06 -23.26
N PHE A 280 -2.51 -7.91 -21.93
CA PHE A 280 -1.52 -7.32 -21.05
C PHE A 280 -1.57 -7.96 -19.65
N HIS A 281 -0.48 -8.63 -19.23
CA HIS A 281 -0.39 -9.26 -17.92
C HIS A 281 1.04 -9.34 -17.39
N GLY A 282 1.22 -9.71 -16.13
CA GLY A 282 2.49 -9.67 -15.42
C GLY A 282 3.59 -10.62 -15.95
N GLU A 283 3.23 -11.71 -16.65
CA GLU A 283 4.20 -12.66 -17.21
C GLU A 283 4.87 -12.18 -18.50
N MET A 284 4.35 -11.12 -19.12
CA MET A 284 4.97 -10.50 -20.30
C MET A 284 6.29 -9.83 -19.91
N THR A 285 7.26 -9.87 -20.82
CA THR A 285 8.51 -9.12 -20.68
C THR A 285 8.26 -7.60 -20.67
N ALA A 286 9.22 -6.84 -20.16
CA ALA A 286 9.13 -5.38 -20.17
C ALA A 286 8.99 -4.81 -21.59
N GLN A 287 9.68 -5.41 -22.56
CA GLN A 287 9.62 -4.99 -23.96
C GLN A 287 8.24 -5.24 -24.57
N GLU A 288 7.68 -6.45 -24.40
CA GLU A 288 6.34 -6.78 -24.90
C GLU A 288 5.27 -5.84 -24.32
N ARG A 289 5.35 -5.54 -23.01
CA ARG A 289 4.42 -4.59 -22.37
C ARG A 289 4.54 -3.19 -22.96
N MET A 290 5.78 -2.73 -23.22
CA MET A 290 6.01 -1.42 -23.83
C MET A 290 5.45 -1.37 -25.26
N ASP A 291 5.66 -2.43 -26.05
CA ASP A 291 5.16 -2.52 -27.41
C ASP A 291 3.62 -2.47 -27.48
N VAL A 292 2.93 -3.17 -26.58
CA VAL A 292 1.47 -3.11 -26.47
C VAL A 292 0.99 -1.70 -26.12
N ILE A 293 1.63 -1.06 -25.12
CA ILE A 293 1.29 0.32 -24.72
C ILE A 293 1.47 1.29 -25.90
N ASN A 294 2.57 1.19 -26.64
CA ASN A 294 2.85 2.05 -27.79
C ASN A 294 1.83 1.84 -28.91
N LYS A 295 1.49 0.58 -29.24
CA LYS A 295 0.45 0.26 -30.22
C LYS A 295 -0.92 0.84 -29.83
N TYR A 296 -1.25 0.78 -28.55
CA TYR A 296 -2.51 1.32 -28.03
C TYR A 296 -2.54 2.86 -28.04
N LYS A 297 -1.44 3.51 -27.61
CA LYS A 297 -1.28 4.96 -27.68
C LYS A 297 -1.47 5.47 -29.12
N ASN A 298 -0.82 4.80 -30.07
CA ASN A 298 -0.83 5.21 -31.48
C ASN A 298 -2.08 4.78 -32.25
N GLY A 299 -3.04 4.11 -31.62
CA GLY A 299 -4.30 3.67 -32.27
C GLY A 299 -4.16 2.46 -33.19
N ASN A 300 -3.01 1.76 -33.19
CA ASN A 300 -2.83 0.54 -33.96
C ASN A 300 -3.66 -0.63 -33.40
N ILE A 301 -3.95 -0.59 -32.10
CA ILE A 301 -4.95 -1.39 -31.42
C ILE A 301 -5.84 -0.45 -30.61
N ASN A 302 -7.09 -0.82 -30.46
CA ASN A 302 -8.07 -0.02 -29.69
C ASN A 302 -8.65 -0.76 -28.47
N ILE A 303 -8.34 -2.04 -28.30
CA ILE A 303 -8.78 -2.83 -27.13
C ILE A 303 -7.57 -3.48 -26.44
N ILE A 304 -7.48 -3.30 -25.13
CA ILE A 304 -6.55 -4.06 -24.27
C ILE A 304 -7.35 -4.93 -23.30
N PHE A 305 -7.07 -6.24 -23.32
CA PHE A 305 -7.50 -7.18 -22.29
C PHE A 305 -6.41 -7.28 -21.24
N ALA A 306 -6.71 -6.99 -19.99
CA ALA A 306 -5.69 -6.85 -18.96
C ALA A 306 -6.03 -7.55 -17.65
N THR A 307 -4.98 -7.97 -16.94
CA THR A 307 -5.04 -8.16 -15.48
C THR A 307 -4.79 -6.81 -14.77
N ASN A 308 -4.78 -6.81 -13.43
CA ASN A 308 -4.35 -5.65 -12.64
C ASN A 308 -2.92 -5.15 -12.95
N ALA A 309 -2.14 -5.90 -13.74
CA ALA A 309 -0.83 -5.46 -14.23
C ALA A 309 -0.92 -4.23 -15.15
N PHE A 310 -2.05 -4.03 -15.86
CA PHE A 310 -2.32 -2.78 -16.58
C PHE A 310 -2.85 -1.76 -15.56
N GLY A 311 -1.92 -1.10 -14.93
CA GLY A 311 -2.27 -0.33 -13.76
C GLY A 311 -1.37 0.88 -13.55
N MET A 312 -0.62 0.85 -12.46
CA MET A 312 0.25 1.94 -12.04
C MET A 312 1.21 2.38 -13.15
N GLY A 313 1.42 3.67 -13.28
CA GLY A 313 2.39 4.24 -14.21
C GLY A 313 2.04 4.22 -15.70
N ILE A 314 0.84 3.78 -16.08
CA ILE A 314 0.38 3.87 -17.47
C ILE A 314 -0.51 5.09 -17.62
N ASP A 315 -0.06 6.05 -18.44
CA ASP A 315 -0.79 7.27 -18.73
C ASP A 315 -1.25 7.28 -20.19
N ILE A 316 -2.55 7.08 -20.37
CA ILE A 316 -3.25 7.11 -21.67
C ILE A 316 -4.49 7.97 -21.46
N PRO A 317 -4.53 9.18 -22.03
CA PRO A 317 -5.55 10.16 -21.69
C PRO A 317 -6.94 9.85 -22.28
N ASP A 318 -6.99 9.17 -23.40
CA ASP A 318 -8.16 9.03 -24.28
C ASP A 318 -8.83 7.65 -24.20
N ILE A 319 -8.75 6.95 -23.08
CA ILE A 319 -9.55 5.74 -22.84
C ILE A 319 -11.00 6.16 -22.65
N ARG A 320 -11.90 5.65 -23.50
CA ARG A 320 -13.34 5.98 -23.49
C ARG A 320 -14.19 4.94 -22.78
N VAL A 321 -13.72 3.70 -22.74
CA VAL A 321 -14.49 2.61 -22.14
C VAL A 321 -13.60 1.75 -21.25
N VAL A 322 -14.05 1.52 -20.00
CA VAL A 322 -13.45 0.54 -19.09
C VAL A 322 -14.49 -0.55 -18.83
N ILE A 323 -14.17 -1.81 -19.07
CA ILE A 323 -15.05 -2.94 -18.81
C ILE A 323 -14.42 -3.86 -17.78
N HIS A 324 -15.10 -4.07 -16.67
CA HIS A 324 -14.78 -5.13 -15.72
C HIS A 324 -15.61 -6.37 -16.06
N PHE A 325 -14.97 -7.38 -16.63
CA PHE A 325 -15.60 -8.68 -16.93
C PHE A 325 -15.76 -9.57 -15.69
N MET A 326 -15.17 -9.18 -14.59
CA MET A 326 -15.27 -9.79 -13.27
C MET A 326 -15.19 -8.71 -12.20
N ILE A 327 -15.87 -8.92 -11.07
CA ILE A 327 -15.87 -7.97 -9.95
C ILE A 327 -14.45 -7.75 -9.41
N PRO A 328 -14.02 -6.50 -9.19
CA PRO A 328 -12.83 -6.16 -8.41
C PRO A 328 -12.96 -6.62 -6.96
N GLU A 329 -11.85 -6.67 -6.23
CA GLU A 329 -11.82 -7.13 -4.84
C GLU A 329 -12.31 -6.08 -3.84
N SER A 330 -12.34 -4.81 -4.25
CA SER A 330 -12.80 -3.70 -3.40
C SER A 330 -13.27 -2.49 -4.21
N ALA A 331 -13.95 -1.58 -3.53
CA ALA A 331 -14.37 -0.31 -4.12
C ALA A 331 -13.17 0.59 -4.50
N GLU A 332 -12.06 0.52 -3.73
CA GLU A 332 -10.83 1.24 -4.01
C GLU A 332 -10.22 0.77 -5.34
N GLN A 333 -10.08 -0.54 -5.51
CA GLN A 333 -9.57 -1.11 -6.74
C GLN A 333 -10.44 -0.72 -7.93
N TYR A 334 -11.75 -0.88 -7.81
CA TYR A 334 -12.71 -0.49 -8.84
C TYR A 334 -12.54 0.96 -9.26
N TYR A 335 -12.49 1.87 -8.28
CA TYR A 335 -12.41 3.31 -8.55
C TYR A 335 -11.07 3.72 -9.16
N GLN A 336 -9.97 3.09 -8.75
CA GLN A 336 -8.64 3.29 -9.36
C GLN A 336 -8.59 2.81 -10.81
N GLU A 337 -9.23 1.67 -11.12
CA GLU A 337 -9.26 1.08 -12.45
C GLU A 337 -10.19 1.88 -13.39
N VAL A 338 -11.36 2.27 -12.92
CA VAL A 338 -12.28 3.18 -13.64
C VAL A 338 -11.63 4.56 -13.89
N GLY A 339 -10.89 5.08 -12.92
CA GLY A 339 -10.17 6.35 -13.00
C GLY A 339 -9.09 6.43 -14.09
N ARG A 340 -8.87 5.36 -14.86
CA ARG A 340 -7.98 5.38 -16.03
C ARG A 340 -8.64 5.96 -17.25
N ALA A 341 -9.96 5.94 -17.34
CA ALA A 341 -10.71 6.56 -18.39
C ALA A 341 -10.74 8.10 -18.26
N ALA A 342 -11.04 8.77 -19.36
CA ALA A 342 -11.32 10.22 -19.40
C ALA A 342 -10.25 11.12 -18.75
N ARG A 343 -8.98 10.81 -18.84
CA ARG A 343 -7.92 11.67 -18.28
C ARG A 343 -7.74 12.99 -19.03
N ASP A 344 -8.24 13.06 -20.25
CA ASP A 344 -8.32 14.28 -21.04
C ASP A 344 -9.54 15.15 -20.71
N GLY A 345 -10.38 14.71 -19.75
CA GLY A 345 -11.59 15.43 -19.31
C GLY A 345 -12.82 15.22 -20.20
N LEU A 346 -12.71 14.42 -21.27
CA LEU A 346 -13.86 14.07 -22.11
C LEU A 346 -14.66 12.90 -21.48
N GLY A 347 -15.94 12.75 -21.88
CA GLY A 347 -16.81 11.71 -21.35
C GLY A 347 -16.30 10.28 -21.58
N ALA A 348 -16.56 9.39 -20.64
CA ALA A 348 -16.24 7.96 -20.74
C ALA A 348 -17.30 7.10 -20.05
N ASN A 349 -17.30 5.79 -20.38
CA ASN A 349 -18.20 4.80 -19.80
C ASN A 349 -17.39 3.73 -19.05
N ALA A 350 -17.86 3.33 -17.87
CA ALA A 350 -17.30 2.21 -17.12
C ALA A 350 -18.38 1.16 -16.86
N TYR A 351 -18.18 -0.04 -17.37
CA TYR A 351 -19.10 -1.16 -17.24
C TYR A 351 -18.56 -2.18 -16.25
N LEU A 352 -19.34 -2.56 -15.26
CA LEU A 352 -19.06 -3.66 -14.35
C LEU A 352 -20.06 -4.79 -14.58
N LEU A 353 -19.58 -5.91 -15.12
CA LEU A 353 -20.36 -7.12 -15.39
C LEU A 353 -19.96 -8.20 -14.42
N TYR A 354 -20.85 -8.62 -13.52
CA TYR A 354 -20.51 -9.61 -12.50
C TYR A 354 -21.65 -10.59 -12.22
N SER A 355 -21.33 -11.68 -11.53
CA SER A 355 -22.27 -12.71 -11.10
C SER A 355 -21.93 -13.20 -9.69
N ASN A 356 -22.85 -13.94 -9.04
CA ASN A 356 -22.55 -14.58 -7.76
C ASN A 356 -21.34 -15.53 -7.86
N LYS A 357 -21.20 -16.23 -9.01
CA LYS A 357 -20.04 -17.08 -9.27
C LYS A 357 -18.74 -16.28 -9.28
N ASN A 358 -18.76 -15.05 -9.79
CA ASN A 358 -17.55 -14.19 -9.78
C ASN A 358 -17.17 -13.78 -8.35
N ILE A 359 -18.14 -13.49 -7.48
CA ILE A 359 -17.91 -13.18 -6.07
C ILE A 359 -17.29 -14.39 -5.36
N GLU A 360 -17.85 -15.59 -5.56
CA GLU A 360 -17.32 -16.84 -5.00
C GLU A 360 -15.89 -17.11 -5.48
N VAL A 361 -15.64 -17.01 -6.78
CA VAL A 361 -14.28 -17.19 -7.35
C VAL A 361 -13.29 -16.15 -6.79
N LYS A 362 -13.72 -14.90 -6.57
CA LYS A 362 -12.87 -13.91 -5.91
C LYS A 362 -12.47 -14.33 -4.50
N LYS A 363 -13.39 -14.85 -3.72
CA LYS A 363 -13.12 -15.35 -2.36
C LYS A 363 -12.21 -16.58 -2.38
N THR A 364 -12.67 -17.64 -3.01
CA THR A 364 -12.07 -18.98 -2.91
C THR A 364 -10.80 -19.15 -3.75
N TYR A 365 -10.66 -18.44 -4.86
CA TYR A 365 -9.49 -18.59 -5.74
C TYR A 365 -8.51 -17.42 -5.58
N PHE A 366 -8.99 -16.16 -5.61
CA PHE A 366 -8.05 -15.03 -5.57
C PHE A 366 -7.61 -14.68 -4.15
N ILE A 367 -8.55 -14.49 -3.22
CA ILE A 367 -8.19 -14.09 -1.85
C ILE A 367 -7.52 -15.24 -1.10
N ASP A 368 -8.09 -16.44 -1.12
CA ASP A 368 -7.52 -17.58 -0.40
C ASP A 368 -6.13 -17.96 -0.87
N HIS A 369 -5.89 -17.96 -2.20
CA HIS A 369 -4.57 -18.28 -2.77
C HIS A 369 -3.57 -17.11 -2.74
N SER A 370 -3.94 -15.97 -2.24
CA SER A 370 -2.99 -14.85 -2.05
C SER A 370 -2.19 -14.95 -0.74
N PHE A 371 -2.41 -16.01 0.05
CA PHE A 371 -1.73 -16.27 1.31
C PHE A 371 -1.17 -17.68 1.38
N PRO A 372 -0.02 -17.90 2.04
CA PRO A 372 0.54 -19.23 2.18
C PRO A 372 -0.32 -20.12 3.07
N THR A 373 -0.42 -21.40 2.70
CA THR A 373 -1.04 -22.41 3.56
C THR A 373 -0.11 -22.85 4.68
N LYS A 374 -0.64 -23.50 5.70
CA LYS A 374 0.16 -24.09 6.79
C LYS A 374 1.21 -25.06 6.25
N GLU A 375 0.84 -25.89 5.28
CA GLU A 375 1.74 -26.84 4.63
C GLU A 375 2.87 -26.12 3.89
N LYS A 376 2.54 -25.07 3.15
CA LYS A 376 3.52 -24.24 2.43
C LYS A 376 4.49 -23.56 3.39
N LEU A 377 4.01 -23.01 4.50
CA LEU A 377 4.86 -22.44 5.55
C LEU A 377 5.82 -23.50 6.14
N LEU A 378 5.33 -24.71 6.44
CA LEU A 378 6.17 -25.78 7.00
C LEU A 378 7.20 -26.27 5.97
N GLU A 379 6.79 -26.51 4.73
CA GLU A 379 7.68 -27.04 3.68
C GLU A 379 8.77 -26.02 3.31
N THR A 380 8.39 -24.77 3.10
CA THR A 380 9.35 -23.70 2.79
C THR A 380 10.34 -23.51 3.95
N TYR A 381 9.88 -23.55 5.20
CA TYR A 381 10.77 -23.40 6.34
C TYR A 381 11.74 -24.57 6.49
N LYS A 382 11.33 -25.81 6.25
CA LYS A 382 12.24 -26.99 6.23
C LYS A 382 13.43 -26.78 5.30
N ASN A 383 13.26 -26.06 4.19
CA ASN A 383 14.33 -25.78 3.26
C ASN A 383 15.27 -24.66 3.75
N ILE A 384 14.74 -23.68 4.46
CA ILE A 384 15.47 -22.52 4.98
C ILE A 384 16.08 -22.86 6.35
N GLY A 385 15.34 -23.46 7.25
CA GLY A 385 15.63 -23.67 8.67
C GLY A 385 16.47 -24.89 9.02
N LYS A 386 17.18 -25.51 8.05
CA LYS A 386 17.93 -26.79 8.26
C LYS A 386 18.96 -26.76 9.40
N LYS A 387 19.43 -25.60 9.79
CA LYS A 387 20.44 -25.40 10.85
C LYS A 387 20.35 -23.97 11.36
N GLU A 388 20.50 -23.75 12.64
CA GLU A 388 20.62 -22.41 13.25
C GLU A 388 21.85 -21.65 12.78
N GLY A 389 21.78 -20.32 12.85
CA GLY A 389 22.84 -19.40 12.46
C GLY A 389 22.69 -18.83 11.06
N TYR A 390 23.77 -18.24 10.54
CA TYR A 390 23.74 -17.50 9.28
C TYR A 390 23.60 -18.40 8.05
N ARG A 391 22.77 -17.93 7.10
CA ARG A 391 22.54 -18.55 5.78
C ARG A 391 22.43 -17.54 4.66
N LEU A 392 22.84 -17.94 3.47
CA LEU A 392 22.57 -17.23 2.23
C LEU A 392 21.19 -17.63 1.70
N LEU A 393 20.38 -16.65 1.35
CA LEU A 393 19.06 -16.85 0.80
C LEU A 393 18.95 -16.14 -0.56
N PRO A 394 18.80 -16.89 -1.67
CA PRO A 394 18.55 -16.35 -3.01
C PRO A 394 17.08 -15.91 -3.10
N TYR A 395 16.77 -14.75 -2.54
CA TYR A 395 15.39 -14.31 -2.30
C TYR A 395 14.56 -14.18 -3.58
N PHE A 396 15.16 -13.74 -4.68
CA PHE A 396 14.44 -13.51 -5.94
C PHE A 396 14.18 -14.77 -6.77
N GLU A 397 14.85 -15.86 -6.51
CA GLU A 397 14.79 -17.08 -7.32
C GLU A 397 13.63 -18.01 -6.90
N ASN A 398 12.96 -17.72 -5.79
CA ASN A 398 11.95 -18.58 -5.22
C ASN A 398 10.74 -17.79 -4.70
N GLU A 399 9.60 -17.90 -5.38
CA GLU A 399 8.35 -17.22 -5.04
C GLU A 399 7.82 -17.66 -3.66
N ASP A 400 7.97 -18.93 -3.28
CA ASP A 400 7.53 -19.43 -1.98
C ASP A 400 8.29 -18.78 -0.83
N ILE A 401 9.58 -18.52 -1.03
CA ILE A 401 10.39 -17.77 -0.05
C ILE A 401 9.89 -16.33 0.05
N GLN A 402 9.60 -15.68 -1.06
CA GLN A 402 9.10 -14.30 -1.07
C GLN A 402 7.76 -14.19 -0.33
N GLU A 403 6.89 -15.17 -0.51
CA GLU A 403 5.57 -15.21 0.12
C GLU A 403 5.65 -15.52 1.62
N CYS A 404 6.50 -16.48 2.03
CA CYS A 404 6.55 -16.97 3.41
C CYS A 404 7.48 -16.16 4.35
N LEU A 405 8.54 -15.57 3.82
CA LEU A 405 9.58 -14.89 4.60
C LEU A 405 9.05 -13.78 5.55
N PRO A 406 8.07 -12.94 5.16
CA PRO A 406 7.50 -11.94 6.07
C PRO A 406 6.92 -12.54 7.36
N TYR A 407 6.28 -13.71 7.26
CA TYR A 407 5.69 -14.42 8.40
C TYR A 407 6.75 -14.98 9.31
N TYR A 408 7.85 -15.53 8.76
CA TYR A 408 8.97 -16.03 9.55
C TYR A 408 9.70 -14.92 10.30
N ILE A 409 9.85 -13.75 9.67
CA ILE A 409 10.44 -12.58 10.34
C ILE A 409 9.52 -12.10 11.47
N LYS A 410 8.22 -11.98 11.22
CA LYS A 410 7.23 -11.53 12.22
C LYS A 410 7.13 -12.48 13.41
N SER A 411 7.25 -13.80 13.19
CA SER A 411 7.23 -14.82 14.23
C SER A 411 8.60 -15.02 14.94
N GLY A 412 9.64 -14.27 14.55
CA GLY A 412 10.96 -14.33 15.16
C GLY A 412 11.80 -15.55 14.77
N LEU A 413 11.38 -16.32 13.77
CA LEU A 413 12.10 -17.50 13.25
C LEU A 413 13.36 -17.12 12.47
N ILE A 414 13.30 -15.99 11.76
CA ILE A 414 14.35 -15.49 10.88
C ILE A 414 14.59 -14.00 11.13
N ARG A 415 15.87 -13.60 11.07
CA ARG A 415 16.28 -12.19 11.01
C ARG A 415 17.09 -11.94 9.74
N ILE A 416 16.86 -10.82 9.06
CA ILE A 416 17.75 -10.39 7.96
C ILE A 416 18.93 -9.66 8.57
N THR A 417 20.15 -10.13 8.31
CA THR A 417 21.37 -9.59 8.89
C THR A 417 22.09 -8.66 7.93
N CYS A 418 22.18 -9.06 6.65
CA CYS A 418 22.88 -8.27 5.64
C CYS A 418 22.26 -8.56 4.26
N LYS A 419 22.48 -7.66 3.33
CA LYS A 419 21.95 -7.73 1.96
C LYS A 419 23.05 -7.49 0.93
N GLY A 420 22.86 -8.03 -0.24
CA GLY A 420 23.53 -7.56 -1.44
C GLY A 420 24.77 -8.29 -1.85
N PHE A 421 25.28 -9.29 -1.09
CA PHE A 421 26.36 -10.09 -1.64
C PHE A 421 26.59 -11.43 -0.94
N SER A 422 27.05 -12.41 -1.72
CA SER A 422 27.25 -13.80 -1.27
C SER A 422 28.67 -14.10 -0.84
N GLY A 423 29.66 -13.35 -1.32
CA GLY A 423 31.07 -13.56 -1.02
C GLY A 423 32.00 -12.65 -1.80
N ILE A 424 33.31 -12.89 -1.64
CA ILE A 424 34.40 -12.09 -2.17
C ILE A 424 35.22 -12.81 -3.26
N SER A 425 34.75 -13.94 -3.78
CA SER A 425 35.47 -14.71 -4.82
C SER A 425 35.74 -13.93 -6.11
N GLU A 426 34.93 -12.92 -6.40
CA GLU A 426 35.02 -12.10 -7.61
C GLU A 426 35.89 -10.84 -7.43
N LEU A 427 36.53 -10.67 -6.27
CA LEU A 427 37.47 -9.57 -6.01
C LEU A 427 38.78 -9.79 -6.75
N TYR A 428 39.36 -8.70 -7.24
CA TYR A 428 40.69 -8.67 -7.81
C TYR A 428 41.32 -7.29 -7.61
N ASP A 429 42.62 -7.17 -7.84
CA ASP A 429 43.38 -5.94 -7.64
C ASP A 429 43.16 -5.37 -6.21
N ILE A 430 43.40 -6.25 -5.22
CA ILE A 430 43.13 -5.96 -3.81
C ILE A 430 44.36 -5.22 -3.24
N ASN A 431 44.23 -3.91 -3.13
CA ASN A 431 45.25 -3.00 -2.58
C ASN A 431 44.95 -2.60 -1.12
N ASP A 432 43.88 -3.12 -0.53
CA ASP A 432 43.51 -2.94 0.86
C ASP A 432 44.05 -4.11 1.68
N SER A 433 44.92 -3.84 2.66
CA SER A 433 45.60 -4.87 3.45
C SER A 433 44.63 -5.65 4.35
N GLU A 434 43.57 -4.99 4.85
CA GLU A 434 42.54 -5.66 5.66
C GLU A 434 41.71 -6.60 4.79
N ILE A 435 41.25 -6.14 3.64
CA ILE A 435 40.49 -6.97 2.71
C ILE A 435 41.34 -8.12 2.16
N LEU A 436 42.63 -7.90 1.90
CA LEU A 436 43.55 -8.96 1.48
C LEU A 436 43.67 -10.05 2.55
N THR A 437 43.84 -9.65 3.79
CA THR A 437 43.88 -10.60 4.94
C THR A 437 42.59 -11.41 5.04
N LEU A 438 41.43 -10.75 4.91
CA LEU A 438 40.13 -11.42 4.88
C LEU A 438 39.96 -12.35 3.68
N TYR A 439 40.46 -11.97 2.52
CA TYR A 439 40.44 -12.77 1.28
C TYR A 439 41.29 -14.05 1.45
N GLU A 440 42.48 -13.94 2.01
CA GLU A 440 43.40 -15.06 2.21
C GLU A 440 43.01 -15.98 3.38
N SER A 441 42.16 -15.50 4.29
CA SER A 441 41.76 -16.26 5.49
C SER A 441 40.93 -17.51 5.18
N THR A 442 40.37 -17.64 3.99
CA THR A 442 39.52 -18.77 3.59
C THR A 442 39.50 -19.00 2.09
N THR A 443 39.49 -20.27 1.69
CA THR A 443 39.38 -20.67 0.28
C THR A 443 37.95 -20.61 -0.29
N SER A 444 36.93 -20.59 0.56
CA SER A 444 35.55 -20.55 0.10
C SER A 444 35.07 -19.15 -0.26
N HIS A 445 35.71 -18.10 0.24
CA HIS A 445 35.40 -16.69 0.03
C HIS A 445 33.91 -16.30 0.24
N SER A 446 33.11 -17.19 0.87
CA SER A 446 31.72 -16.91 1.17
C SER A 446 31.62 -15.89 2.32
N VAL A 447 30.67 -14.96 2.25
CA VAL A 447 30.47 -13.91 3.28
C VAL A 447 30.34 -14.50 4.69
N ILE A 448 29.59 -15.59 4.83
CA ILE A 448 29.34 -16.23 6.15
C ILE A 448 30.62 -16.87 6.67
N ARG A 449 31.33 -17.64 5.83
CA ARG A 449 32.52 -18.36 6.27
C ARG A 449 33.69 -17.42 6.57
N THR A 450 33.89 -16.43 5.71
CA THR A 450 34.94 -15.43 5.89
C THR A 450 34.68 -14.60 7.14
N ALA A 451 33.46 -14.14 7.35
CA ALA A 451 33.09 -13.43 8.57
C ALA A 451 33.34 -14.28 9.83
N LYS A 452 32.89 -15.55 9.82
CA LYS A 452 33.05 -16.47 10.96
C LYS A 452 34.51 -16.74 11.29
N VAL A 453 35.36 -17.01 10.30
CA VAL A 453 36.80 -17.29 10.50
C VAL A 453 37.51 -16.08 11.11
N ASN A 454 37.09 -14.87 10.75
CA ASN A 454 37.68 -13.63 11.23
C ASN A 454 36.94 -13.03 12.45
N ASN A 455 36.01 -13.77 13.05
CA ASN A 455 35.20 -13.31 14.20
C ASN A 455 34.47 -12.00 13.95
N LEU A 456 33.91 -11.84 12.76
CA LEU A 456 33.13 -10.68 12.33
C LEU A 456 31.67 -11.07 12.15
N GLU A 457 30.78 -10.12 12.33
CA GLU A 457 29.41 -10.26 11.82
C GLU A 457 29.36 -10.09 10.30
N PRO A 458 28.50 -10.82 9.58
CA PRO A 458 28.38 -10.71 8.12
C PRO A 458 28.13 -9.28 7.62
N LYS A 459 27.39 -8.47 8.37
CA LYS A 459 27.11 -7.06 8.04
C LYS A 459 28.38 -6.21 8.12
N VAL A 460 29.13 -6.35 9.18
CA VAL A 460 30.40 -5.60 9.37
C VAL A 460 31.39 -5.95 8.26
N PHE A 461 31.49 -7.25 7.94
CA PHE A 461 32.33 -7.69 6.83
C PHE A 461 31.88 -7.08 5.49
N ALA A 462 30.58 -7.09 5.17
CA ALA A 462 30.06 -6.47 3.97
C ALA A 462 30.36 -4.97 3.88
N GLU A 463 30.17 -4.23 4.98
CA GLU A 463 30.45 -2.79 5.05
C GLU A 463 31.95 -2.47 4.80
N LYS A 464 32.88 -3.34 5.27
CA LYS A 464 34.32 -3.19 4.95
C LYS A 464 34.59 -3.36 3.45
N VAL A 465 34.01 -4.38 2.82
CA VAL A 465 34.13 -4.59 1.38
C VAL A 465 33.56 -3.42 0.59
N TYR A 466 32.41 -2.91 0.99
CA TYR A 466 31.79 -1.75 0.37
C TYR A 466 32.65 -0.49 0.50
N GLY A 467 33.27 -0.27 1.65
CA GLY A 467 34.21 0.84 1.88
C GLY A 467 35.40 0.75 0.93
N ALA A 468 36.07 -0.40 0.88
CA ALA A 468 37.20 -0.62 -0.01
C ALA A 468 36.86 -0.48 -1.51
N LEU A 469 35.63 -0.86 -1.92
CA LEU A 469 35.11 -0.60 -3.28
C LEU A 469 34.96 0.91 -3.54
N VAL A 470 34.31 1.62 -2.64
CA VAL A 470 34.14 3.09 -2.78
C VAL A 470 35.48 3.78 -2.86
N ASP A 471 36.47 3.38 -2.05
CA ASP A 471 37.82 3.96 -2.03
C ASP A 471 38.69 3.53 -3.22
N LYS A 472 38.17 2.66 -4.08
CA LYS A 472 38.88 2.06 -5.24
C LYS A 472 40.12 1.23 -4.87
N ASN A 473 40.17 0.74 -3.63
CA ASN A 473 41.24 -0.14 -3.14
C ASN A 473 41.06 -1.60 -3.58
N ILE A 474 39.87 -1.92 -4.10
CA ILE A 474 39.56 -3.25 -4.66
C ILE A 474 38.73 -3.08 -5.93
N LYS A 475 38.75 -4.12 -6.77
CA LYS A 475 37.89 -4.22 -7.96
C LYS A 475 37.07 -5.51 -7.95
N ILE A 476 35.93 -5.51 -8.62
CA ILE A 476 35.03 -6.68 -8.77
C ILE A 476 34.92 -7.09 -10.22
N LYS A 477 34.98 -8.41 -10.51
CA LYS A 477 34.80 -8.98 -11.86
C LYS A 477 33.34 -9.02 -12.27
N LYS A 478 32.45 -9.36 -11.33
CA LYS A 478 31.01 -9.41 -11.52
C LYS A 478 30.30 -8.46 -10.56
N PRO A 479 29.13 -7.95 -10.91
CA PRO A 479 28.31 -7.17 -10.00
C PRO A 479 28.00 -7.94 -8.72
N LEU A 480 27.86 -7.21 -7.61
CA LEU A 480 27.42 -7.79 -6.34
C LEU A 480 26.03 -8.40 -6.51
N GLU A 481 25.89 -9.64 -6.06
CA GLU A 481 24.62 -10.38 -6.16
C GLU A 481 23.61 -9.88 -5.14
N ARG A 482 22.32 -9.97 -5.48
CA ARG A 482 21.23 -9.53 -4.60
C ARG A 482 20.78 -10.65 -3.65
N TRP A 483 21.70 -11.17 -2.84
CA TRP A 483 21.41 -12.20 -1.85
C TRP A 483 21.12 -11.58 -0.49
N LEU A 484 20.29 -12.26 0.30
CA LEU A 484 20.11 -11.93 1.69
C LEU A 484 20.96 -12.87 2.56
N VAL A 485 21.65 -12.32 3.54
CA VAL A 485 22.18 -13.09 4.65
C VAL A 485 21.16 -13.05 5.77
N ILE A 486 20.63 -14.20 6.10
CA ILE A 486 19.64 -14.36 7.18
C ILE A 486 20.28 -15.09 8.35
N GLU A 487 19.80 -14.83 9.55
CA GLU A 487 20.03 -15.62 10.75
C GLU A 487 18.80 -16.49 10.99
N VAL A 488 18.97 -17.80 10.98
CA VAL A 488 17.97 -18.77 11.43
C VAL A 488 18.06 -18.87 12.94
N VAL A 489 17.03 -18.43 13.65
CA VAL A 489 17.01 -18.37 15.12
C VAL A 489 16.71 -19.73 15.72
N THR A 490 15.83 -20.51 15.09
CA THR A 490 15.48 -21.88 15.49
C THR A 490 15.22 -22.74 14.26
N THR A 491 15.49 -24.03 14.33
CA THR A 491 15.27 -24.97 13.22
C THR A 491 13.83 -25.42 13.11
N ASP A 492 13.08 -25.36 14.19
CA ASP A 492 11.71 -25.87 14.26
C ASP A 492 10.72 -24.76 14.55
N ILE A 493 9.56 -24.86 13.91
CA ILE A 493 8.43 -23.96 14.18
C ILE A 493 7.63 -24.57 15.34
N ASN A 494 7.60 -23.90 16.47
CA ASN A 494 6.76 -24.33 17.59
C ASN A 494 5.27 -23.95 17.35
N GLU A 495 4.39 -24.51 18.18
CA GLU A 495 2.94 -24.32 18.03
C GLU A 495 2.53 -22.84 18.19
N SER A 496 3.12 -22.10 19.12
CA SER A 496 2.84 -20.68 19.33
C SER A 496 3.25 -19.83 18.13
N GLN A 497 4.42 -20.07 17.54
CA GLN A 497 4.88 -19.36 16.34
C GLN A 497 3.99 -19.67 15.13
N MET A 498 3.58 -20.93 14.97
CA MET A 498 2.64 -21.31 13.92
C MET A 498 1.28 -20.62 14.12
N GLN A 499 0.77 -20.58 15.34
CA GLN A 499 -0.48 -19.91 15.65
C GLN A 499 -0.43 -18.42 15.36
N VAL A 500 0.66 -17.73 15.67
CA VAL A 500 0.87 -16.32 15.33
C VAL A 500 0.80 -16.10 13.81
N MET A 501 1.46 -16.95 13.02
CA MET A 501 1.44 -16.84 11.56
C MET A 501 0.05 -17.10 10.98
N LEU A 502 -0.64 -18.14 11.44
CA LEU A 502 -1.97 -18.48 10.96
C LEU A 502 -3.02 -17.44 11.36
N SER A 503 -2.96 -16.94 12.58
CA SER A 503 -3.87 -15.87 13.03
C SER A 503 -3.70 -14.59 12.20
N ASP A 504 -2.47 -14.21 11.87
CA ASP A 504 -2.19 -13.06 11.00
C ASP A 504 -2.75 -13.25 9.57
N ILE A 505 -2.63 -14.47 9.04
CA ILE A 505 -3.19 -14.83 7.73
C ILE A 505 -4.72 -14.75 7.75
N GLU A 506 -5.35 -15.38 8.75
CA GLU A 506 -6.81 -15.41 8.86
C GLU A 506 -7.41 -14.02 9.05
N GLU A 507 -6.78 -13.17 9.86
CA GLU A 507 -7.22 -11.78 10.04
C GLU A 507 -7.17 -11.00 8.72
N LYS A 508 -6.09 -11.16 7.94
CA LYS A 508 -5.95 -10.52 6.63
C LYS A 508 -6.95 -11.03 5.61
N LYS A 509 -7.19 -12.35 5.55
CA LYS A 509 -8.20 -12.95 4.69
C LYS A 509 -9.59 -12.42 5.02
N LYS A 510 -9.96 -12.45 6.30
CA LYS A 510 -11.23 -11.92 6.77
C LYS A 510 -11.44 -10.48 6.35
N TYR A 511 -10.43 -9.65 6.53
CA TYR A 511 -10.50 -8.25 6.13
C TYR A 511 -10.70 -8.08 4.61
N LYS A 512 -10.00 -8.86 3.78
CA LYS A 512 -10.22 -8.84 2.32
C LYS A 512 -11.63 -9.29 1.93
N TYR A 513 -12.18 -10.27 2.64
CA TYR A 513 -13.58 -10.66 2.45
C TYR A 513 -14.54 -9.52 2.81
N GLU A 514 -14.31 -8.85 3.93
CA GLU A 514 -15.11 -7.71 4.37
C GLU A 514 -15.09 -6.57 3.34
N LEU A 515 -13.93 -6.27 2.74
CA LEU A 515 -13.82 -5.27 1.67
C LEU A 515 -14.63 -5.65 0.44
N LEU A 516 -14.55 -6.91 0.00
CA LEU A 516 -15.32 -7.42 -1.14
C LEU A 516 -16.83 -7.41 -0.83
N ASP A 517 -17.23 -7.92 0.33
CA ASP A 517 -18.64 -7.97 0.73
C ASP A 517 -19.24 -6.58 0.86
N TYR A 518 -18.48 -5.61 1.38
CA TYR A 518 -18.91 -4.23 1.42
C TYR A 518 -19.05 -3.62 0.02
N PHE A 519 -18.11 -3.92 -0.88
CA PHE A 519 -18.22 -3.47 -2.26
C PHE A 519 -19.46 -4.05 -2.96
N VAL A 520 -19.73 -5.35 -2.80
CA VAL A 520 -20.97 -5.99 -3.30
C VAL A 520 -22.21 -5.30 -2.73
N TYR A 521 -22.21 -5.01 -1.43
CA TYR A 521 -23.30 -4.25 -0.79
C TYR A 521 -23.51 -2.88 -1.44
N LEU A 522 -22.45 -2.12 -1.69
CA LEU A 522 -22.55 -0.82 -2.37
C LEU A 522 -23.15 -0.96 -3.76
N LEU A 523 -22.76 -1.98 -4.54
CA LEU A 523 -23.27 -2.24 -5.88
C LEU A 523 -24.76 -2.61 -5.88
N GLU A 524 -25.20 -3.43 -4.92
CA GLU A 524 -26.58 -3.92 -4.82
C GLU A 524 -27.54 -2.91 -4.21
N SER A 525 -27.05 -2.02 -3.35
CA SER A 525 -27.85 -0.99 -2.68
C SER A 525 -28.08 0.26 -3.55
N ASN A 526 -27.30 0.46 -4.61
CA ASN A 526 -27.31 1.68 -5.41
C ASN A 526 -27.66 1.41 -6.86
N VAL A 527 -28.93 1.50 -7.18
CA VAL A 527 -29.48 1.27 -8.52
C VAL A 527 -29.17 2.43 -9.49
N ASN A 528 -28.82 3.62 -8.98
CA ASN A 528 -28.55 4.83 -9.77
C ASN A 528 -27.06 5.14 -9.83
N THR A 529 -26.52 5.32 -11.02
CA THR A 529 -25.12 5.60 -11.34
C THR A 529 -24.54 6.78 -10.55
N GLN A 530 -25.26 7.89 -10.46
CA GLN A 530 -24.81 9.10 -9.77
C GLN A 530 -24.72 8.85 -8.25
N HIS A 531 -25.65 8.09 -7.71
CA HIS A 531 -25.66 7.71 -6.31
C HIS A 531 -24.51 6.76 -5.98
N LEU A 532 -24.20 5.81 -6.85
CA LEU A 532 -23.05 4.91 -6.68
C LEU A 532 -21.71 5.68 -6.62
N HIS A 533 -21.50 6.68 -7.47
CA HIS A 533 -20.33 7.55 -7.38
C HIS A 533 -20.22 8.24 -6.01
N GLN A 534 -21.34 8.79 -5.53
CA GLN A 534 -21.37 9.47 -4.22
C GLN A 534 -21.07 8.51 -3.07
N GLU A 535 -21.64 7.31 -3.09
CA GLU A 535 -21.42 6.31 -2.05
C GLU A 535 -19.99 5.76 -2.05
N ILE A 536 -19.40 5.50 -3.23
CA ILE A 536 -18.00 5.12 -3.33
C ILE A 536 -17.10 6.26 -2.83
N ALA A 537 -17.36 7.52 -3.25
CA ALA A 537 -16.58 8.66 -2.81
C ALA A 537 -16.72 8.90 -1.29
N ARG A 538 -17.92 8.71 -0.73
CA ARG A 538 -18.17 8.75 0.71
C ARG A 538 -17.39 7.67 1.45
N TYR A 539 -17.43 6.44 0.97
CA TYR A 539 -16.68 5.32 1.53
C TYR A 539 -15.16 5.58 1.52
N LEU A 540 -14.60 6.02 0.41
CA LEU A 540 -13.19 6.35 0.29
C LEU A 540 -12.79 7.59 1.10
N GLY A 541 -13.78 8.38 1.55
CA GLY A 541 -13.62 9.52 2.45
C GLY A 541 -13.73 9.19 3.93
N MET A 542 -14.19 7.99 4.29
CA MET A 542 -14.48 7.60 5.68
C MET A 542 -13.25 7.51 6.56
N ASN A 543 -13.44 7.79 7.86
CA ASN A 543 -12.45 7.55 8.90
C ASN A 543 -12.42 6.06 9.30
N LYS A 544 -11.32 5.61 9.92
CA LYS A 544 -11.07 4.25 10.42
C LYS A 544 -12.27 3.58 11.13
N TYR A 545 -13.06 4.37 11.89
CA TYR A 545 -14.16 3.87 12.69
C TYR A 545 -15.45 3.59 11.91
N GLN A 546 -15.49 3.86 10.59
CA GLN A 546 -16.67 3.70 9.75
C GLN A 546 -16.60 2.48 8.82
N LEU A 547 -15.45 1.82 8.71
CA LEU A 547 -15.33 0.52 8.06
C LEU A 547 -16.11 -0.52 8.86
N ASN A 548 -16.84 -1.37 8.18
CA ASN A 548 -17.71 -2.41 8.73
C ASN A 548 -19.08 -1.93 9.24
N ARG A 549 -19.45 -0.66 9.11
CA ARG A 549 -20.81 -0.20 9.34
C ARG A 549 -21.67 -0.57 8.14
N ILE A 550 -22.10 -1.82 8.08
CA ILE A 550 -22.84 -2.40 6.95
C ILE A 550 -24.34 -2.62 7.25
N TYR A 551 -24.73 -2.52 8.50
CA TYR A 551 -26.12 -2.76 8.89
C TYR A 551 -26.84 -1.44 9.11
N GLN A 552 -27.90 -1.19 8.36
CA GLN A 552 -28.70 0.01 8.49
C GLN A 552 -29.70 -0.09 9.65
N THR A 553 -29.83 0.98 10.39
CA THR A 553 -30.76 1.13 11.51
C THR A 553 -32.02 1.90 11.07
N LEU A 554 -33.08 1.89 11.90
CA LEU A 554 -34.35 2.58 11.59
C LEU A 554 -34.21 4.10 11.45
N ASP A 555 -33.25 4.71 12.13
CA ASP A 555 -32.94 6.15 12.03
C ASP A 555 -32.03 6.50 10.85
N GLY A 556 -31.69 5.51 10.00
CA GLY A 556 -30.88 5.69 8.81
C GLY A 556 -29.36 5.66 9.02
N ASN A 557 -28.88 5.48 10.25
CA ASN A 557 -27.46 5.30 10.56
C ASN A 557 -26.97 3.92 10.12
N TYR A 558 -25.66 3.75 10.00
CA TYR A 558 -25.03 2.46 9.74
C TYR A 558 -24.17 2.03 10.92
N VAL A 559 -24.31 0.77 11.34
CA VAL A 559 -23.61 0.15 12.47
C VAL A 559 -22.88 -1.13 12.04
N ARG A 560 -21.99 -1.66 12.89
CA ARG A 560 -21.08 -2.75 12.54
C ARG A 560 -21.67 -4.17 12.71
N SER A 561 -22.63 -4.33 13.61
CA SER A 561 -23.19 -5.64 13.94
C SER A 561 -24.71 -5.63 13.99
N LYS A 562 -25.33 -6.81 13.85
CA LYS A 562 -26.78 -6.99 14.02
C LYS A 562 -27.22 -6.67 15.45
N SER A 563 -26.38 -6.93 16.42
CA SER A 563 -26.62 -6.62 17.84
C SER A 563 -26.71 -5.11 18.08
N GLU A 564 -25.84 -4.34 17.42
CA GLU A 564 -25.89 -2.88 17.43
C GLU A 564 -27.13 -2.33 16.71
N VAL A 565 -27.62 -2.98 15.64
CA VAL A 565 -28.93 -2.64 15.01
C VAL A 565 -30.05 -2.76 16.02
N ILE A 566 -30.09 -3.84 16.80
CA ILE A 566 -31.13 -4.08 17.81
C ILE A 566 -31.10 -2.94 18.83
N ILE A 567 -29.92 -2.62 19.39
CA ILE A 567 -29.76 -1.58 20.38
C ILE A 567 -30.14 -0.20 19.82
N SER A 568 -29.64 0.14 18.64
CA SER A 568 -29.91 1.41 17.96
C SER A 568 -31.42 1.59 17.69
N ASN A 569 -32.09 0.56 17.17
CA ASN A 569 -33.51 0.60 16.87
C ASN A 569 -34.37 0.74 18.15
N LEU A 570 -33.98 0.09 19.23
CA LEU A 570 -34.64 0.23 20.52
C LEU A 570 -34.47 1.64 21.10
N LEU A 571 -33.28 2.23 21.02
CA LEU A 571 -33.01 3.61 21.41
C LEU A 571 -33.84 4.62 20.61
N TYR A 572 -33.89 4.42 19.27
CA TYR A 572 -34.67 5.26 18.38
C TYR A 572 -36.19 5.17 18.68
N ASN A 573 -36.72 3.97 18.81
CA ASN A 573 -38.14 3.75 19.13
C ASN A 573 -38.55 4.30 20.50
N ALA A 574 -37.62 4.33 21.46
CA ALA A 574 -37.84 4.92 22.79
C ALA A 574 -37.66 6.45 22.81
N GLY A 575 -37.32 7.09 21.70
CA GLY A 575 -37.08 8.52 21.61
C GLY A 575 -35.84 8.99 22.35
N VAL A 576 -34.90 8.09 22.66
CA VAL A 576 -33.65 8.40 23.36
C VAL A 576 -32.66 9.03 22.38
N ARG A 577 -32.17 10.22 22.73
CA ARG A 577 -31.15 10.91 21.92
C ARG A 577 -29.80 10.24 22.11
N TYR A 578 -29.18 9.78 21.03
CA TYR A 578 -27.86 9.13 21.06
C TYR A 578 -27.01 9.47 19.85
N ARG A 579 -25.69 9.18 19.92
CA ARG A 579 -24.75 9.12 18.82
C ARG A 579 -24.01 7.79 18.83
N TYR A 580 -23.89 7.18 17.67
CA TYR A 580 -23.14 5.94 17.48
C TYR A 580 -21.66 6.25 17.27
N GLU A 581 -20.77 5.59 18.05
CA GLU A 581 -19.32 5.69 17.99
C GLU A 581 -18.78 7.15 17.98
N GLU A 582 -19.30 8.00 18.88
CA GLU A 582 -18.77 9.35 19.06
C GLU A 582 -17.38 9.30 19.70
N LEU A 583 -16.41 10.05 19.12
CA LEU A 583 -15.08 10.19 19.70
C LEU A 583 -15.16 11.10 20.94
N LEU A 584 -14.75 10.57 22.08
CA LEU A 584 -14.67 11.30 23.34
C LEU A 584 -13.20 11.46 23.75
N GLU A 585 -12.76 12.68 23.91
CA GLU A 585 -11.46 12.99 24.48
C GLU A 585 -11.54 12.90 26.02
N TYR A 586 -10.67 12.12 26.65
CA TYR A 586 -10.59 11.94 28.10
C TYR A 586 -9.31 12.51 28.72
N GLU A 587 -8.26 12.70 27.90
CA GLU A 587 -7.03 13.47 28.18
C GLU A 587 -6.59 14.16 26.89
N PRO A 588 -5.81 15.26 26.94
CA PRO A 588 -5.34 15.95 25.74
C PRO A 588 -4.66 14.99 24.74
N GLY A 589 -5.29 14.82 23.58
CA GLY A 589 -4.83 13.91 22.53
C GLY A 589 -5.17 12.42 22.71
N SER A 590 -5.88 12.06 23.81
CA SER A 590 -6.31 10.69 24.08
C SER A 590 -7.83 10.56 23.96
N VAL A 591 -8.30 9.68 23.07
CA VAL A 591 -9.71 9.51 22.77
C VAL A 591 -10.19 8.09 23.03
N ILE A 592 -11.47 7.95 23.39
CA ILE A 592 -12.21 6.70 23.54
C ILE A 592 -13.46 6.77 22.66
N ASN A 593 -13.99 5.64 22.25
CA ASN A 593 -15.10 5.48 21.30
C ASN A 593 -16.10 4.51 21.90
N PRO A 594 -17.14 4.99 22.60
CA PRO A 594 -18.28 4.18 23.02
C PRO A 594 -19.04 3.66 21.81
N ASP A 595 -19.68 2.49 21.92
CA ASP A 595 -20.61 2.06 20.88
C ASP A 595 -21.77 3.04 20.75
N PHE A 596 -22.33 3.50 21.88
CA PHE A 596 -23.34 4.55 21.89
C PHE A 596 -23.08 5.58 22.97
N THR A 597 -23.07 6.85 22.59
CA THR A 597 -23.11 7.98 23.54
C THR A 597 -24.56 8.48 23.65
N ILE A 598 -25.12 8.41 24.83
CA ILE A 598 -26.51 8.77 25.13
C ILE A 598 -26.55 10.14 25.82
N TYR A 599 -27.44 10.99 25.39
CA TYR A 599 -27.62 12.35 25.91
C TYR A 599 -28.88 12.44 26.71
N LEU A 600 -28.77 12.68 28.04
CA LEU A 600 -29.89 12.93 28.91
C LEU A 600 -30.34 14.40 28.82
N GLU A 601 -31.58 14.71 29.24
CA GLU A 601 -32.14 16.06 29.20
C GLU A 601 -31.36 17.08 30.07
N ASN A 602 -30.67 16.60 31.10
CA ASN A 602 -29.82 17.43 31.99
C ASN A 602 -28.38 17.59 31.46
N GLU A 603 -28.14 17.34 30.15
CA GLU A 603 -26.82 17.38 29.46
C GLU A 603 -25.82 16.31 29.96
N THR A 604 -26.17 15.44 30.87
CA THR A 604 -25.34 14.33 31.30
C THR A 604 -25.23 13.31 30.15
N LYS A 605 -24.03 12.78 29.94
CA LYS A 605 -23.78 11.70 28.95
C LYS A 605 -23.71 10.36 29.66
N LEU A 606 -24.29 9.32 29.05
CA LEU A 606 -24.06 7.93 29.40
C LEU A 606 -23.41 7.23 28.21
N PHE A 607 -22.57 6.24 28.49
CA PHE A 607 -21.82 5.51 27.49
C PHE A 607 -22.22 4.05 27.51
N TRP A 608 -22.75 3.55 26.41
CA TRP A 608 -23.21 2.18 26.30
C TRP A 608 -22.22 1.39 25.42
N GLU A 609 -21.71 0.27 25.97
CA GLU A 609 -20.84 -0.68 25.30
C GLU A 609 -21.54 -2.02 25.15
N HIS A 610 -21.46 -2.59 23.96
CA HIS A 610 -21.94 -3.93 23.68
C HIS A 610 -20.76 -4.90 23.54
N ILE A 611 -20.64 -5.88 24.41
CA ILE A 611 -19.53 -6.80 24.51
C ILE A 611 -19.88 -8.11 23.79
N GLY A 612 -19.39 -8.27 22.56
CA GLY A 612 -19.74 -9.39 21.66
C GLY A 612 -18.73 -10.55 21.62
N MET A 613 -17.50 -10.37 22.11
CA MET A 613 -16.41 -11.31 21.86
C MET A 613 -15.57 -11.64 23.11
N LEU A 614 -16.21 -11.83 24.28
CA LEU A 614 -15.50 -12.29 25.47
C LEU A 614 -14.91 -13.69 25.29
N GLY A 615 -13.67 -13.87 25.81
CA GLY A 615 -12.91 -15.12 25.71
C GLY A 615 -11.80 -15.10 24.68
N TYR A 616 -11.59 -13.98 23.98
CA TYR A 616 -10.42 -13.73 23.14
C TYR A 616 -9.46 -12.81 23.87
N GLU A 617 -8.27 -13.26 24.19
CA GLU A 617 -7.30 -12.60 25.10
C GLU A 617 -7.03 -11.14 24.71
N GLU A 618 -6.82 -10.84 23.44
CA GLU A 618 -6.58 -9.46 22.95
C GLU A 618 -7.81 -8.57 23.07
N TYR A 619 -9.02 -9.11 22.88
CA TYR A 619 -10.26 -8.38 23.04
C TYR A 619 -10.52 -8.10 24.52
N ASP A 620 -10.29 -9.09 25.38
CA ASP A 620 -10.46 -8.97 26.83
C ASP A 620 -9.49 -7.94 27.41
N ASP A 621 -8.22 -7.93 26.97
CA ASP A 621 -7.23 -6.92 27.39
C ASP A 621 -7.62 -5.51 26.97
N ASN A 622 -8.08 -5.33 25.74
CA ASN A 622 -8.56 -4.02 25.27
C ASN A 622 -9.80 -3.57 26.01
N TRP A 623 -10.72 -4.49 26.29
CA TRP A 623 -11.91 -4.22 27.06
C TRP A 623 -11.55 -3.81 28.50
N HIS A 624 -10.65 -4.51 29.17
CA HIS A 624 -10.19 -4.15 30.51
C HIS A 624 -9.59 -2.74 30.56
N LYS A 625 -8.73 -2.39 29.59
CA LYS A 625 -8.18 -1.03 29.48
C LYS A 625 -9.29 0.03 29.32
N LYS A 626 -10.27 -0.26 28.45
CA LYS A 626 -11.40 0.62 28.20
C LYS A 626 -12.25 0.84 29.47
N VAL A 627 -12.48 -0.22 30.22
CA VAL A 627 -13.19 -0.17 31.52
C VAL A 627 -12.45 0.68 32.56
N GLU A 628 -11.14 0.60 32.64
CA GLU A 628 -10.35 1.43 33.57
C GLU A 628 -10.42 2.92 33.19
N ILE A 629 -10.44 3.26 31.91
CA ILE A 629 -10.67 4.63 31.44
C ILE A 629 -12.04 5.13 31.87
N TYR A 630 -13.12 4.33 31.68
CA TYR A 630 -14.45 4.71 32.12
C TYR A 630 -14.53 4.91 33.62
N LYS A 631 -13.92 4.03 34.40
CA LYS A 631 -13.90 4.16 35.88
C LYS A 631 -13.21 5.46 36.34
N LYS A 632 -12.10 5.81 35.67
CA LYS A 632 -11.27 6.95 36.05
C LYS A 632 -11.87 8.29 35.61
N TYR A 633 -12.37 8.38 34.38
CA TYR A 633 -12.75 9.67 33.78
C TYR A 633 -14.28 9.88 33.68
N PHE A 634 -15.04 8.77 33.68
CA PHE A 634 -16.49 8.80 33.51
C PHE A 634 -17.20 7.90 34.54
N PRO A 635 -17.00 8.16 35.85
CA PRO A 635 -17.53 7.30 36.91
C PRO A 635 -19.05 7.24 36.86
N ASN A 636 -19.62 6.04 36.96
CA ASN A 636 -21.07 5.74 36.95
C ASN A 636 -21.80 6.03 35.61
N GLN A 637 -21.09 6.32 34.54
CA GLN A 637 -21.69 6.64 33.24
C GLN A 637 -21.67 5.46 32.25
N LEU A 638 -21.04 4.33 32.58
CA LEU A 638 -20.91 3.18 31.72
C LEU A 638 -22.10 2.22 31.86
N LEU A 639 -22.79 1.97 30.72
CA LEU A 639 -23.82 0.95 30.55
C LEU A 639 -23.21 -0.22 29.71
N ARG A 640 -23.68 -1.46 29.96
CA ARG A 640 -23.13 -2.65 29.31
C ARG A 640 -24.20 -3.62 28.91
N THR A 641 -24.08 -4.18 27.72
CA THR A 641 -24.78 -5.39 27.29
C THR A 641 -23.79 -6.43 26.79
N TYR A 642 -24.19 -7.67 26.79
CA TYR A 642 -23.38 -8.79 26.34
C TYR A 642 -24.11 -9.52 25.22
N GLU A 643 -23.35 -10.13 24.30
CA GLU A 643 -23.91 -10.98 23.26
C GLU A 643 -24.65 -12.15 23.90
N SER A 644 -25.97 -12.22 23.67
CA SER A 644 -26.82 -13.26 24.23
C SER A 644 -28.13 -13.37 23.45
N GLY A 645 -28.83 -14.52 23.58
CA GLY A 645 -30.17 -14.69 23.04
C GLY A 645 -31.24 -13.77 23.69
N SER A 646 -30.90 -13.09 24.79
CA SER A 646 -31.78 -12.15 25.50
C SER A 646 -31.42 -10.68 25.27
N LEU A 647 -30.54 -10.35 24.35
CA LEU A 647 -30.02 -9.00 24.11
C LEU A 647 -31.12 -7.93 24.02
N SER A 648 -32.22 -8.20 23.30
CA SER A 648 -33.35 -7.24 23.19
C SER A 648 -33.94 -6.89 24.55
N LYS A 649 -34.25 -7.90 25.40
CA LYS A 649 -34.82 -7.71 26.73
C LYS A 649 -33.86 -7.00 27.68
N ASP A 650 -32.58 -7.29 27.59
CA ASP A 650 -31.55 -6.68 28.42
C ASP A 650 -31.34 -5.21 28.05
N SER A 651 -31.39 -4.93 26.72
CA SER A 651 -31.37 -3.56 26.20
C SER A 651 -32.59 -2.74 26.59
N GLU A 652 -33.80 -3.32 26.57
CA GLU A 652 -35.03 -2.67 27.03
C GLU A 652 -34.93 -2.26 28.47
N LYS A 653 -34.43 -3.09 29.40
CA LYS A 653 -34.18 -2.75 30.79
C LYS A 653 -33.21 -1.57 30.97
N ILE A 654 -32.17 -1.53 30.14
CA ILE A 654 -31.24 -0.40 30.15
C ILE A 654 -31.91 0.87 29.68
N ILE A 655 -32.74 0.79 28.64
CA ILE A 655 -33.51 1.96 28.15
C ILE A 655 -34.49 2.46 29.18
N GLU A 656 -35.21 1.58 29.90
CA GLU A 656 -36.08 1.96 31.04
C GLU A 656 -35.28 2.73 32.12
N LYS A 657 -34.06 2.27 32.41
CA LYS A 657 -33.17 2.98 33.35
C LYS A 657 -32.74 4.35 32.80
N ILE A 658 -32.41 4.46 31.51
CA ILE A 658 -32.07 5.73 30.86
C ILE A 658 -33.24 6.72 30.96
N LEU A 659 -34.47 6.29 30.64
CA LEU A 659 -35.65 7.11 30.67
C LEU A 659 -36.00 7.61 32.11
N LYS A 660 -35.79 6.75 33.11
CA LYS A 660 -35.92 7.16 34.51
C LYS A 660 -34.91 8.23 34.90
N LEU A 661 -33.63 8.04 34.54
CA LEU A 661 -32.58 9.02 34.80
C LEU A 661 -32.81 10.35 34.05
N SER A 662 -33.45 10.31 32.89
CA SER A 662 -33.80 11.50 32.12
C SER A 662 -35.01 12.26 32.73
N SER A 663 -35.89 11.57 33.44
CA SER A 663 -37.08 12.16 34.10
C SER A 663 -36.84 12.65 35.53
N GLU A 664 -35.74 12.23 36.16
CA GLU A 664 -35.35 12.77 37.48
C GLU A 664 -34.67 14.14 37.30
N LYS A 665 -35.45 15.21 37.61
CA LYS A 665 -35.02 16.62 37.55
C LYS A 665 -34.09 16.98 38.69
#